data_2b8edf508829f54a34d58f79d3d8b95f
#
_entry.id   2b8edf508829f54a34d58f79d3d8b95f
#
_cell.length_a   1.000
_cell.length_b   1.000
_cell.length_c   1.000
_cell.angle_alpha   90.00
_cell.angle_beta   90.00
_cell.angle_gamma   90.00
#
_symmetry.space_group_name_H-M   'P 1'
#
loop_
_entity.id
_entity.type
_entity.pdbx_description
1 polymer ?
#
loop_
_entity_poly.entity_id
_entity_poly.type
_entity_poly.pdbx_seq_one_letter_code
_entity_poly.pdbx_strand_id
1 'polypeptide(L)'
;VAEATERDGTGRPERVDALVVGSGFGGSVAAFRLAEAGLSVVVLERGRAYPPGSYPRTPAELGRALWDPSEGLYGLFDVWRFRGCDSLVSSGLGGGSLIYANVLLRKEAHWFVRREELPGGGHESWPLSRADLDPHYAAVEAVLRPVPYPVEAEPYARTPKTRALREAAERAGLPWSPAPLAVSFAPHPGAPPGPGMPLADEPYGNVHGVPRGTCRLTGECDLGCNNGAKNTLDHTYLSAAHRHGADLRTGHQAVTVEPLDGGGYRVGYVVHDTDGEGRPARTADLPRHHIDCGRLVLAAGTYGTVHLLLANRARLPGLGPALGTRFCGNGDLLTFLYGRRGAPVPRPDQGPVITGVVGVPGGAGDGTGRGHIVQDGGYPGFLNWLAEGVRLAGGAGRLATLAAGLAVQRALGSSDSNLSGEIAALLGSGKGFPGVLPLLGVGRDVPDGVMGLRNGRLDVRWTTATSRAYYEDVRATMRQLADGMGAGYLDNPIWWWRRVVTVHPVGGAPLGDRPEEAVCDPYGEVYGHPRLYVADAAALPGPVGVNPSLTIAALADRMCTRLLENRPPRRAHRPAPAPATALTFAEVMRGALAEGPALTLRLTITVDDVDAFIDAPDHRAAAHGTVDCEPLGGRLPVREGWFNLFVPSGLPGRRRMLYHLHLDGPLTLIGRKEVGDDPGPDLWADTTTLAVEIHRGRHEPGEEPGPAPLCTGVVRVGRLDFVRQLTTMRATGAAPLNGLIRFGRFFAGELWDAYGPGR
;
A
#
# COMPACT_ATOMS: atom_id res chain seq x y z
N VAL A 1 5.83 32.92 5.25
CA VAL A 1 5.11 31.74 4.74
C VAL A 1 3.67 31.90 5.15
N ALA A 2 2.72 32.02 4.21
CA ALA A 2 1.29 32.15 4.53
C ALA A 2 0.80 30.81 5.09
N GLU A 3 0.25 30.81 6.31
CA GLU A 3 -0.44 29.66 6.88
C GLU A 3 -1.79 29.50 6.18
N ALA A 4 -1.94 28.45 5.38
CA ALA A 4 -3.22 28.03 4.84
C ALA A 4 -3.86 27.07 5.86
N THR A 5 -4.93 27.51 6.52
CA THR A 5 -5.76 26.62 7.34
C THR A 5 -6.83 26.04 6.45
N GLU A 6 -6.81 24.73 6.21
CA GLU A 6 -7.99 24.05 5.67
C GLU A 6 -9.13 24.26 6.68
N ARG A 7 -10.23 24.80 6.18
CA ARG A 7 -11.40 25.07 7.00
C ARG A 7 -12.47 24.06 6.62
N ASP A 8 -13.16 23.55 7.63
CA ASP A 8 -14.39 22.81 7.38
C ASP A 8 -15.42 23.74 6.68
N GLY A 9 -16.49 23.18 6.15
CA GLY A 9 -17.56 23.96 5.48
C GLY A 9 -18.18 25.08 6.34
N THR A 10 -17.78 25.20 7.63
CA THR A 10 -18.20 26.25 8.57
C THR A 10 -17.13 27.31 8.79
N GLY A 11 -15.96 27.20 8.16
CA GLY A 11 -14.84 28.13 8.30
C GLY A 11 -13.96 27.90 9.53
N ARG A 12 -14.15 26.80 10.29
CA ARG A 12 -13.31 26.40 11.44
C ARG A 12 -12.16 25.53 11.01
N PRO A 13 -11.06 25.44 11.81
CA PRO A 13 -10.01 24.44 11.60
C PRO A 13 -10.60 23.01 11.57
N GLU A 14 -10.15 22.20 10.62
CA GLU A 14 -10.53 20.80 10.55
C GLU A 14 -10.19 20.09 11.87
N ARG A 15 -11.14 19.35 12.44
CA ARG A 15 -10.95 18.61 13.70
C ARG A 15 -11.47 17.20 13.61
N VAL A 16 -10.64 16.24 14.08
CA VAL A 16 -10.93 14.82 14.09
C VAL A 16 -10.77 14.19 15.47
N ASP A 17 -11.40 13.03 15.72
CA ASP A 17 -11.23 12.32 16.99
C ASP A 17 -9.82 11.75 17.14
N ALA A 18 -9.24 11.26 16.02
CA ALA A 18 -7.90 10.68 16.00
C ALA A 18 -7.18 11.02 14.69
N LEU A 19 -5.91 11.42 14.81
CA LEU A 19 -5.00 11.61 13.70
C LEU A 19 -3.88 10.58 13.81
N VAL A 20 -3.60 9.88 12.70
CA VAL A 20 -2.53 8.89 12.60
C VAL A 20 -1.49 9.41 11.62
N VAL A 21 -0.25 9.53 12.05
CA VAL A 21 0.87 9.98 11.21
C VAL A 21 1.69 8.78 10.77
N GLY A 22 1.59 8.43 9.50
CA GLY A 22 2.19 7.25 8.88
C GLY A 22 1.22 6.07 8.77
N SER A 23 1.29 5.37 7.65
CA SER A 23 0.40 4.25 7.28
C SER A 23 1.07 2.87 7.37
N GLY A 24 2.21 2.77 8.07
CA GLY A 24 2.93 1.50 8.32
C GLY A 24 2.18 0.57 9.28
N PHE A 25 2.86 -0.49 9.76
CA PHE A 25 2.23 -1.56 10.57
C PHE A 25 1.44 -1.03 11.77
N GLY A 26 2.03 -0.15 12.55
CA GLY A 26 1.33 0.39 13.72
C GLY A 26 0.22 1.37 13.36
N GLY A 27 0.48 2.27 12.40
CA GLY A 27 -0.50 3.28 11.99
C GLY A 27 -1.74 2.69 11.33
N SER A 28 -1.58 1.67 10.49
CA SER A 28 -2.71 1.00 9.82
C SER A 28 -3.58 0.22 10.81
N VAL A 29 -2.97 -0.47 11.78
CA VAL A 29 -3.70 -1.13 12.87
C VAL A 29 -4.47 -0.10 13.69
N ALA A 30 -3.82 1.01 14.08
CA ALA A 30 -4.49 2.08 14.82
C ALA A 30 -5.64 2.71 14.01
N ALA A 31 -5.42 3.00 12.74
CA ALA A 31 -6.45 3.56 11.86
C ALA A 31 -7.70 2.66 11.78
N PHE A 32 -7.50 1.36 11.57
CA PHE A 32 -8.60 0.41 11.51
C PHE A 32 -9.33 0.30 12.85
N ARG A 33 -8.62 0.02 13.95
CA ARG A 33 -9.22 -0.19 15.26
C ARG A 33 -10.00 1.04 15.75
N LEU A 34 -9.47 2.25 15.47
CA LEU A 34 -10.14 3.49 15.88
C LEU A 34 -11.34 3.81 14.98
N ALA A 35 -11.25 3.59 13.67
CA ALA A 35 -12.37 3.77 12.75
C ALA A 35 -13.49 2.74 12.98
N GLU A 36 -13.14 1.46 13.20
CA GLU A 36 -14.09 0.40 13.57
C GLU A 36 -14.84 0.74 14.85
N ALA A 37 -14.19 1.38 15.81
CA ALA A 37 -14.82 1.88 17.03
C ALA A 37 -15.66 3.18 16.82
N GLY A 38 -15.81 3.64 15.58
CA GLY A 38 -16.66 4.78 15.19
C GLY A 38 -16.05 6.15 15.50
N LEU A 39 -14.71 6.26 15.59
CA LEU A 39 -14.03 7.55 15.63
C LEU A 39 -13.87 8.13 14.21
N SER A 40 -13.90 9.47 14.10
CA SER A 40 -13.40 10.14 12.90
C SER A 40 -11.86 10.03 12.88
N VAL A 41 -11.31 9.37 11.84
CA VAL A 41 -9.88 9.08 11.73
C VAL A 41 -9.35 9.66 10.43
N VAL A 42 -8.24 10.40 10.52
CA VAL A 42 -7.43 10.79 9.35
C VAL A 42 -6.06 10.14 9.47
N VAL A 43 -5.56 9.62 8.36
CA VAL A 43 -4.20 9.09 8.22
C VAL A 43 -3.41 9.98 7.28
N LEU A 44 -2.28 10.52 7.74
CA LEU A 44 -1.34 11.28 6.91
C LEU A 44 -0.19 10.36 6.50
N GLU A 45 -0.07 10.08 5.20
CA GLU A 45 1.04 9.34 4.59
C GLU A 45 1.80 10.25 3.64
N ARG A 46 3.14 10.38 3.83
CA ARG A 46 3.97 11.25 2.97
C ARG A 46 4.12 10.72 1.54
N GLY A 47 4.16 9.39 1.40
CA GLY A 47 4.28 8.74 0.10
C GLY A 47 2.95 8.62 -0.64
N ARG A 48 3.00 8.07 -1.84
CA ARG A 48 1.82 7.82 -2.69
C ARG A 48 1.25 6.41 -2.49
N ALA A 49 0.08 6.15 -3.08
CA ALA A 49 -0.47 4.81 -3.19
C ALA A 49 0.22 4.02 -4.33
N TYR A 50 0.40 2.70 -4.12
CA TYR A 50 1.03 1.80 -5.09
C TYR A 50 0.11 0.61 -5.40
N PRO A 51 -0.87 0.77 -6.29
CA PRO A 51 -1.73 -0.34 -6.72
C PRO A 51 -0.91 -1.44 -7.41
N PRO A 52 -1.36 -2.70 -7.41
CA PRO A 52 -0.76 -3.76 -8.21
C PRO A 52 -0.57 -3.33 -9.67
N GLY A 53 0.61 -3.56 -10.24
CA GLY A 53 0.98 -3.10 -11.58
C GLY A 53 1.75 -1.78 -11.62
N SER A 54 1.81 -1.01 -10.53
CA SER A 54 2.50 0.30 -10.48
C SER A 54 3.93 0.26 -9.93
N TYR A 55 4.38 -0.88 -9.43
CA TYR A 55 5.72 -1.00 -8.88
C TYR A 55 6.79 -1.07 -9.98
N PRO A 56 7.99 -0.50 -9.75
CA PRO A 56 9.04 -0.37 -10.77
C PRO A 56 9.58 -1.73 -11.22
N ARG A 57 9.80 -1.89 -12.54
CA ARG A 57 10.32 -3.12 -13.16
C ARG A 57 11.41 -2.86 -14.19
N THR A 58 11.69 -1.60 -14.49
CA THR A 58 12.77 -1.22 -15.39
C THR A 58 13.85 -0.43 -14.65
N PRO A 59 15.09 -0.37 -15.16
CA PRO A 59 16.16 0.43 -14.58
C PRO A 59 15.79 1.92 -14.41
N ALA A 60 15.13 2.49 -15.40
CA ALA A 60 14.70 3.89 -15.36
C ALA A 60 13.65 4.14 -14.26
N GLU A 61 12.69 3.22 -14.11
CA GLU A 61 11.69 3.29 -13.04
C GLU A 61 12.33 3.10 -11.66
N LEU A 62 13.29 2.16 -11.51
CA LEU A 62 14.01 1.94 -10.25
C LEU A 62 14.83 3.19 -9.86
N GLY A 63 15.46 3.88 -10.84
CA GLY A 63 16.17 5.13 -10.59
C GLY A 63 15.27 6.24 -10.04
N ARG A 64 13.98 6.22 -10.38
CA ARG A 64 12.99 7.20 -9.89
C ARG A 64 12.23 6.72 -8.65
N ALA A 65 12.42 5.46 -8.25
CA ALA A 65 11.70 4.86 -7.14
C ALA A 65 12.23 5.29 -5.75
N LEU A 66 13.15 6.26 -5.70
CA LEU A 66 13.69 6.82 -4.46
C LEU A 66 12.85 8.00 -3.96
N TRP A 67 12.87 8.21 -2.65
CA TRP A 67 12.21 9.33 -1.99
C TRP A 67 13.24 10.41 -1.65
N ASP A 68 13.26 11.47 -2.43
CA ASP A 68 14.02 12.69 -2.18
C ASP A 68 13.31 13.88 -2.86
N PRO A 69 12.35 14.52 -2.20
CA PRO A 69 11.64 15.66 -2.77
C PRO A 69 12.55 16.81 -3.23
N SER A 70 13.71 16.98 -2.59
CA SER A 70 14.68 18.04 -2.99
C SER A 70 15.31 17.80 -4.36
N GLU A 71 15.31 16.55 -4.81
CA GLU A 71 15.77 16.14 -6.14
C GLU A 71 14.59 15.82 -7.10
N GLY A 72 13.35 16.09 -6.68
CA GLY A 72 12.14 15.77 -7.45
C GLY A 72 11.82 14.29 -7.51
N LEU A 73 12.27 13.50 -6.52
CA LEU A 73 12.04 12.07 -6.42
C LEU A 73 10.98 11.78 -5.34
N TYR A 74 9.85 11.23 -5.76
CA TYR A 74 8.70 10.91 -4.88
C TYR A 74 8.40 9.41 -4.88
N GLY A 75 9.45 8.58 -4.91
CA GLY A 75 9.33 7.14 -5.04
C GLY A 75 9.14 6.39 -3.73
N LEU A 76 9.16 5.07 -3.85
CA LEU A 76 8.83 4.12 -2.78
C LEU A 76 9.94 3.97 -1.72
N PHE A 77 11.21 4.10 -2.13
CA PHE A 77 12.37 3.74 -1.31
C PHE A 77 13.03 4.99 -0.72
N ASP A 78 13.14 5.05 0.61
CA ASP A 78 13.84 6.10 1.31
C ASP A 78 15.10 5.52 1.99
N VAL A 79 16.26 6.02 1.60
CA VAL A 79 17.57 5.52 2.01
C VAL A 79 18.20 6.46 3.03
N TRP A 80 18.46 5.93 4.21
CA TRP A 80 19.12 6.65 5.30
C TRP A 80 20.54 6.15 5.49
N ARG A 81 21.49 7.08 5.59
CA ARG A 81 22.88 6.75 5.86
C ARG A 81 23.33 7.31 7.19
N PHE A 82 23.83 6.43 8.06
CA PHE A 82 24.41 6.79 9.32
C PHE A 82 25.82 6.22 9.47
N ARG A 83 26.52 6.56 10.56
CA ARG A 83 27.91 6.13 10.76
C ARG A 83 28.07 4.60 10.77
N GLY A 84 27.17 3.87 11.41
CA GLY A 84 27.27 2.41 11.62
C GLY A 84 26.41 1.57 10.67
N CYS A 85 25.41 2.17 10.05
CA CYS A 85 24.51 1.45 9.15
C CYS A 85 24.01 2.32 8.00
N ASP A 86 23.62 1.65 6.91
CA ASP A 86 22.70 2.17 5.92
C ASP A 86 21.34 1.52 6.16
N SER A 87 20.26 2.25 5.94
CA SER A 87 18.92 1.74 6.18
C SER A 87 17.99 2.06 5.02
N LEU A 88 17.14 1.09 4.67
CA LEU A 88 16.13 1.24 3.65
C LEU A 88 14.75 1.18 4.31
N VAL A 89 13.96 2.23 4.11
CA VAL A 89 12.56 2.31 4.56
C VAL A 89 11.65 2.67 3.39
N SER A 90 10.34 2.58 3.59
CA SER A 90 9.35 2.82 2.54
C SER A 90 8.63 4.15 2.73
N SER A 91 8.31 4.82 1.61
CA SER A 91 7.40 5.96 1.53
C SER A 91 6.23 5.60 0.61
N GLY A 92 5.10 5.25 1.20
CA GLY A 92 3.90 4.84 0.46
C GLY A 92 2.78 4.35 1.37
N LEU A 93 1.55 4.38 0.88
CA LEU A 93 0.36 3.92 1.60
C LEU A 93 0.47 2.42 1.91
N GLY A 94 0.69 2.06 3.17
CA GLY A 94 1.01 0.71 3.64
C GLY A 94 2.44 0.57 4.18
N GLY A 95 3.25 1.65 4.10
CA GLY A 95 4.58 1.72 4.69
C GLY A 95 5.48 0.54 4.32
N GLY A 96 6.23 0.02 5.30
CA GLY A 96 7.19 -1.08 5.10
C GLY A 96 6.59 -2.36 4.52
N SER A 97 5.26 -2.59 4.63
CA SER A 97 4.63 -3.78 4.06
C SER A 97 4.72 -3.83 2.53
N LEU A 98 4.88 -2.69 1.88
CA LEU A 98 5.02 -2.62 0.43
C LEU A 98 6.32 -3.29 -0.05
N ILE A 99 7.40 -3.18 0.73
CA ILE A 99 8.75 -3.64 0.37
C ILE A 99 9.30 -4.76 1.28
N TYR A 100 8.55 -5.26 2.27
CA TYR A 100 9.04 -6.33 3.15
C TYR A 100 8.98 -7.72 2.48
N ALA A 101 9.76 -8.65 3.00
CA ALA A 101 9.77 -10.05 2.53
C ALA A 101 8.63 -10.91 3.09
N ASN A 102 7.60 -10.30 3.66
CA ASN A 102 6.33 -10.87 4.13
C ASN A 102 6.41 -11.79 5.35
N VAL A 103 7.56 -11.95 5.98
CA VAL A 103 7.74 -12.84 7.13
C VAL A 103 7.07 -12.27 8.37
N LEU A 104 6.20 -13.06 8.99
CA LEU A 104 5.50 -12.70 10.22
C LEU A 104 5.82 -13.73 11.31
N LEU A 105 6.87 -13.46 12.08
CA LEU A 105 7.31 -14.27 13.21
C LEU A 105 7.01 -13.57 14.51
N ARG A 106 6.52 -14.32 15.49
CA ARG A 106 6.34 -13.81 16.85
C ARG A 106 7.69 -13.77 17.56
N LYS A 107 7.97 -12.70 18.33
CA LYS A 107 9.14 -12.63 19.20
C LYS A 107 9.16 -13.80 20.18
N GLU A 108 10.30 -14.48 20.32
CA GLU A 108 10.46 -15.59 21.25
C GLU A 108 10.26 -15.19 22.71
N ALA A 109 9.60 -16.06 23.48
CA ALA A 109 9.24 -15.72 24.87
C ALA A 109 10.45 -15.38 25.76
N HIS A 110 11.54 -16.09 25.60
CA HIS A 110 12.77 -15.89 26.35
C HIS A 110 13.56 -14.63 25.93
N TRP A 111 13.19 -13.98 24.82
CA TRP A 111 13.78 -12.71 24.39
C TRP A 111 13.08 -11.47 24.95
N PHE A 112 11.98 -11.62 25.70
CA PHE A 112 11.36 -10.54 26.47
C PHE A 112 12.12 -10.32 27.78
N VAL A 113 13.34 -9.77 27.68
CA VAL A 113 14.21 -9.58 28.85
C VAL A 113 13.66 -8.50 29.75
N ARG A 114 13.75 -8.71 31.09
CA ARG A 114 13.25 -7.76 32.08
C ARG A 114 14.31 -6.72 32.48
N ARG A 115 15.56 -7.09 32.49
CA ARG A 115 16.67 -6.19 32.81
C ARG A 115 17.98 -6.85 32.37
N GLU A 116 18.43 -6.55 31.19
CA GLU A 116 19.73 -6.98 30.66
C GLU A 116 20.67 -5.77 30.58
N GLU A 117 21.80 -5.80 31.32
CA GLU A 117 22.76 -4.71 31.28
C GLU A 117 23.40 -4.56 29.90
N LEU A 118 23.56 -3.31 29.46
CA LEU A 118 24.15 -2.99 28.16
C LEU A 118 25.65 -2.61 28.37
N PRO A 119 26.52 -2.99 27.41
CA PRO A 119 27.96 -2.70 27.48
C PRO A 119 28.32 -1.22 27.59
N GLY A 120 27.46 -0.31 27.16
CA GLY A 120 27.62 1.15 27.23
C GLY A 120 26.97 1.80 28.45
N GLY A 121 26.43 1.00 29.38
CA GLY A 121 25.62 1.44 30.52
C GLY A 121 24.11 1.50 30.16
N GLY A 122 23.29 1.46 31.21
CA GLY A 122 21.84 1.26 31.08
C GLY A 122 21.48 -0.21 30.85
N HIS A 123 20.24 -0.49 30.52
CA HIS A 123 19.75 -1.86 30.32
C HIS A 123 18.66 -1.93 29.26
N GLU A 124 18.56 -3.07 28.57
CA GLU A 124 17.39 -3.47 27.79
C GLU A 124 16.34 -3.98 28.79
N SER A 125 15.12 -3.48 28.70
CA SER A 125 14.01 -3.94 29.53
C SER A 125 12.69 -3.85 28.71
N TRP A 126 12.00 -4.98 28.66
CA TRP A 126 10.66 -5.05 28.06
C TRP A 126 9.61 -4.97 29.16
N PRO A 127 8.72 -3.94 29.21
CA PRO A 127 7.71 -3.79 30.26
C PRO A 127 6.54 -4.77 30.12
N LEU A 128 6.63 -5.72 29.21
CA LEU A 128 5.61 -6.71 28.88
C LEU A 128 6.27 -8.05 28.55
N SER A 129 5.47 -9.12 28.59
CA SER A 129 5.88 -10.49 28.28
C SER A 129 5.28 -10.96 26.95
N ARG A 130 5.67 -12.16 26.51
CA ARG A 130 5.05 -12.85 25.37
C ARG A 130 3.55 -13.06 25.60
N ALA A 131 3.15 -13.46 26.80
CA ALA A 131 1.76 -13.71 27.15
C ALA A 131 0.87 -12.46 27.01
N ASP A 132 1.43 -11.27 27.31
CA ASP A 132 0.72 -10.00 27.14
C ASP A 132 0.46 -9.67 25.66
N LEU A 133 1.28 -10.18 24.74
CA LEU A 133 1.15 -9.94 23.31
C LEU A 133 0.45 -11.07 22.53
N ASP A 134 0.37 -12.29 23.07
CA ASP A 134 -0.20 -13.42 22.31
C ASP A 134 -1.63 -13.19 21.80
N PRO A 135 -2.57 -12.57 22.55
CA PRO A 135 -3.88 -12.23 22.02
C PRO A 135 -3.82 -11.24 20.83
N HIS A 136 -2.92 -10.28 20.90
CA HIS A 136 -2.71 -9.25 19.88
C HIS A 136 -1.98 -9.79 18.66
N TYR A 137 -1.03 -10.71 18.84
CA TYR A 137 -0.45 -11.47 17.74
C TYR A 137 -1.52 -12.24 16.98
N ALA A 138 -2.39 -12.97 17.69
CA ALA A 138 -3.47 -13.73 17.08
C ALA A 138 -4.46 -12.84 16.32
N ALA A 139 -4.78 -11.66 16.86
CA ALA A 139 -5.66 -10.69 16.19
C ALA A 139 -5.02 -10.17 14.88
N VAL A 140 -3.73 -9.84 14.89
CA VAL A 140 -3.02 -9.37 13.70
C VAL A 140 -2.86 -10.48 12.66
N GLU A 141 -2.52 -11.70 13.08
CA GLU A 141 -2.41 -12.86 12.20
C GLU A 141 -3.76 -13.19 11.52
N ALA A 142 -4.88 -13.01 12.22
CA ALA A 142 -6.22 -13.19 11.65
C ALA A 142 -6.48 -12.23 10.47
N VAL A 143 -5.93 -11.00 10.50
CA VAL A 143 -6.08 -10.01 9.44
C VAL A 143 -5.07 -10.22 8.31
N LEU A 144 -3.79 -10.36 8.65
CA LEU A 144 -2.70 -10.48 7.67
C LEU A 144 -2.60 -11.89 7.06
N ARG A 145 -3.21 -12.89 7.71
CA ARG A 145 -3.31 -14.29 7.25
C ARG A 145 -1.96 -14.88 6.82
N PRO A 146 -0.92 -14.89 7.69
CA PRO A 146 0.32 -15.54 7.35
C PRO A 146 0.11 -17.05 7.21
N VAL A 147 0.68 -17.62 6.16
CA VAL A 147 0.69 -19.06 5.92
C VAL A 147 2.12 -19.54 5.74
N PRO A 148 2.50 -20.72 6.23
CA PRO A 148 3.80 -21.31 5.94
C PRO A 148 4.00 -21.43 4.43
N TYR A 149 5.23 -21.19 3.94
CA TYR A 149 5.53 -21.44 2.53
C TYR A 149 5.20 -22.90 2.17
N PRO A 150 4.40 -23.16 1.10
CA PRO A 150 3.79 -24.48 0.87
C PRO A 150 4.79 -25.49 0.25
N VAL A 151 5.80 -25.86 1.00
CA VAL A 151 6.96 -26.71 0.56
C VAL A 151 6.60 -28.11 0.07
N GLU A 152 5.39 -28.58 0.38
CA GLU A 152 4.93 -29.91 -0.05
C GLU A 152 4.04 -29.84 -1.31
N ALA A 153 3.65 -28.64 -1.77
CA ALA A 153 2.77 -28.45 -2.91
C ALA A 153 3.55 -28.06 -4.17
N GLU A 154 3.18 -28.61 -5.32
CA GLU A 154 3.72 -28.20 -6.61
C GLU A 154 3.09 -26.86 -7.09
N PRO A 155 3.86 -25.97 -7.71
CA PRO A 155 5.30 -26.04 -8.04
C PRO A 155 6.23 -25.55 -6.91
N TYR A 156 5.71 -25.20 -5.74
CA TYR A 156 6.44 -24.59 -4.62
C TYR A 156 7.51 -25.54 -4.05
N ALA A 157 7.21 -26.85 -4.01
CA ALA A 157 8.14 -27.91 -3.57
C ALA A 157 9.46 -27.94 -4.36
N ARG A 158 9.46 -27.38 -5.58
CA ARG A 158 10.65 -27.35 -6.45
C ARG A 158 11.47 -26.08 -6.32
N THR A 159 11.17 -25.19 -5.38
CA THR A 159 11.92 -23.95 -5.21
C THR A 159 13.37 -24.25 -4.80
N PRO A 160 14.38 -23.94 -5.65
CA PRO A 160 15.74 -24.44 -5.46
C PRO A 160 16.41 -23.91 -4.20
N LYS A 161 16.23 -22.62 -3.88
CA LYS A 161 16.83 -21.98 -2.70
C LYS A 161 16.25 -22.52 -1.40
N THR A 162 14.94 -22.82 -1.35
CA THR A 162 14.25 -23.41 -0.20
C THR A 162 14.82 -24.78 0.13
N ARG A 163 14.94 -25.64 -0.90
CA ARG A 163 15.51 -26.98 -0.76
C ARG A 163 16.96 -26.93 -0.30
N ALA A 164 17.77 -26.07 -0.93
CA ALA A 164 19.18 -25.93 -0.59
C ALA A 164 19.38 -25.44 0.86
N LEU A 165 18.58 -24.47 1.32
CA LEU A 165 18.65 -23.98 2.70
C LEU A 165 18.24 -25.07 3.70
N ARG A 166 17.14 -25.79 3.41
CA ARG A 166 16.67 -26.92 4.24
C ARG A 166 17.74 -28.00 4.37
N GLU A 167 18.26 -28.49 3.25
CA GLU A 167 19.30 -29.52 3.24
C GLU A 167 20.59 -29.08 3.94
N ALA A 168 20.99 -27.79 3.80
CA ALA A 168 22.16 -27.27 4.47
C ALA A 168 21.97 -27.18 5.98
N ALA A 169 20.78 -26.76 6.44
CA ALA A 169 20.43 -26.71 7.85
C ALA A 169 20.41 -28.13 8.47
N GLU A 170 19.82 -29.10 7.77
CA GLU A 170 19.81 -30.51 8.19
C GLU A 170 21.23 -31.05 8.36
N ARG A 171 22.15 -30.80 7.40
CA ARG A 171 23.57 -31.21 7.47
C ARG A 171 24.30 -30.50 8.63
N ALA A 172 23.90 -29.27 8.94
CA ALA A 172 24.47 -28.49 10.03
C ALA A 172 23.87 -28.83 11.41
N GLY A 173 22.84 -29.67 11.47
CA GLY A 173 22.09 -29.95 12.70
C GLY A 173 21.32 -28.76 13.25
N LEU A 174 20.95 -27.80 12.39
CA LEU A 174 20.22 -26.59 12.75
C LEU A 174 18.72 -26.75 12.46
N PRO A 175 17.83 -26.26 13.33
CA PRO A 175 16.39 -26.31 13.10
C PRO A 175 16.00 -25.41 11.93
N TRP A 176 15.28 -25.98 10.97
CA TRP A 176 14.71 -25.30 9.84
C TRP A 176 13.18 -25.40 9.85
N SER A 177 12.52 -24.33 9.40
CA SER A 177 11.07 -24.32 9.17
C SER A 177 10.70 -23.49 7.96
N PRO A 178 9.57 -23.80 7.27
CA PRO A 178 9.04 -22.90 6.26
C PRO A 178 8.62 -21.57 6.91
N ALA A 179 8.96 -20.45 6.27
CA ALA A 179 8.63 -19.12 6.78
C ALA A 179 7.10 -18.89 6.75
N PRO A 180 6.49 -18.37 7.84
CA PRO A 180 5.10 -17.89 7.80
C PRO A 180 5.06 -16.55 7.06
N LEU A 181 4.37 -16.53 5.92
CA LEU A 181 4.36 -15.41 4.97
C LEU A 181 2.96 -14.81 4.83
N ALA A 182 2.85 -13.50 4.93
CA ALA A 182 1.64 -12.76 4.58
C ALA A 182 1.50 -12.68 3.04
N VAL A 183 1.33 -13.82 2.41
CA VAL A 183 1.22 -14.00 0.95
C VAL A 183 0.08 -14.96 0.63
N SER A 184 -0.73 -14.63 -0.35
CA SER A 184 -1.77 -15.50 -0.87
C SER A 184 -1.17 -16.50 -1.85
N PHE A 185 -1.12 -17.79 -1.47
CA PHE A 185 -0.71 -18.89 -2.34
C PHE A 185 -1.90 -19.65 -2.94
N ALA A 186 -3.09 -19.50 -2.35
CA ALA A 186 -4.34 -20.08 -2.81
C ALA A 186 -5.40 -19.00 -3.03
N PRO A 187 -6.39 -19.20 -3.92
CA PRO A 187 -7.43 -18.20 -4.21
C PRO A 187 -8.34 -17.87 -3.02
N HIS A 188 -8.51 -18.81 -2.09
CA HIS A 188 -9.24 -18.64 -0.83
C HIS A 188 -8.73 -19.65 0.21
N PRO A 189 -9.02 -19.47 1.51
CA PRO A 189 -8.67 -20.45 2.55
C PRO A 189 -9.23 -21.83 2.24
N GLY A 190 -8.39 -22.87 2.36
CA GLY A 190 -8.75 -24.26 2.10
C GLY A 190 -8.66 -24.70 0.63
N ALA A 191 -8.43 -23.79 -0.31
CA ALA A 191 -8.15 -24.16 -1.69
C ALA A 191 -6.69 -24.65 -1.84
N PRO A 192 -6.38 -25.51 -2.82
CA PRO A 192 -5.01 -25.89 -3.13
C PRO A 192 -4.21 -24.66 -3.61
N PRO A 193 -2.93 -24.55 -3.22
CA PRO A 193 -2.07 -23.47 -3.71
C PRO A 193 -1.81 -23.60 -5.21
N GLY A 194 -1.77 -22.46 -5.89
CA GLY A 194 -1.49 -22.39 -7.32
C GLY A 194 -1.01 -21.00 -7.72
N PRO A 195 -0.06 -20.85 -8.66
CA PRO A 195 0.51 -19.56 -9.04
C PRO A 195 -0.40 -18.76 -9.97
N GLY A 196 -0.55 -17.45 -9.70
CA GLY A 196 -1.23 -16.50 -10.59
C GLY A 196 -2.74 -16.65 -10.69
N MET A 197 -3.38 -17.37 -9.76
CA MET A 197 -4.83 -17.55 -9.72
C MET A 197 -5.49 -16.27 -9.18
N PRO A 198 -6.63 -15.81 -9.72
CA PRO A 198 -7.38 -14.70 -9.14
C PRO A 198 -7.77 -14.98 -7.69
N LEU A 199 -7.67 -13.97 -6.82
CA LEU A 199 -8.21 -14.08 -5.47
C LEU A 199 -9.73 -13.94 -5.50
N ALA A 200 -10.42 -14.89 -4.88
CA ALA A 200 -11.88 -14.96 -4.84
C ALA A 200 -12.49 -14.10 -3.73
N ASP A 201 -11.69 -13.66 -2.75
CA ASP A 201 -12.18 -13.00 -1.54
C ASP A 201 -11.24 -11.87 -1.10
N GLU A 202 -11.81 -10.70 -0.91
CA GLU A 202 -11.16 -9.52 -0.31
C GLU A 202 -11.98 -9.03 0.89
N PRO A 203 -11.94 -9.75 2.03
CA PRO A 203 -12.85 -9.52 3.15
C PRO A 203 -12.74 -8.14 3.78
N TYR A 204 -11.59 -7.49 3.59
CA TYR A 204 -11.32 -6.16 4.13
C TYR A 204 -11.59 -5.04 3.12
N GLY A 205 -11.97 -5.38 1.87
CA GLY A 205 -12.06 -4.45 0.75
C GLY A 205 -10.74 -4.27 0.03
N ASN A 206 -10.71 -3.36 -0.95
CA ASN A 206 -9.55 -3.08 -1.79
C ASN A 206 -9.53 -1.59 -2.15
N VAL A 207 -8.72 -0.80 -1.43
CA VAL A 207 -8.62 0.66 -1.66
C VAL A 207 -8.16 1.03 -3.06
N HIS A 208 -7.52 0.11 -3.77
CA HIS A 208 -7.03 0.34 -5.13
C HIS A 208 -8.03 -0.05 -6.22
N GLY A 209 -9.02 -0.89 -5.91
CA GLY A 209 -9.96 -1.42 -6.88
C GLY A 209 -9.32 -2.28 -7.99
N VAL A 210 -8.06 -2.71 -7.83
CA VAL A 210 -7.31 -3.51 -8.81
C VAL A 210 -7.34 -4.98 -8.40
N PRO A 211 -7.77 -5.91 -9.28
CA PRO A 211 -7.81 -7.34 -8.97
C PRO A 211 -6.45 -7.88 -8.51
N ARG A 212 -6.47 -8.75 -7.53
CA ARG A 212 -5.30 -9.41 -6.95
C ARG A 212 -5.21 -10.87 -7.41
N GLY A 213 -3.99 -11.41 -7.40
CA GLY A 213 -3.75 -12.83 -7.72
C GLY A 213 -2.79 -13.49 -6.75
N THR A 214 -2.76 -14.83 -6.73
CA THR A 214 -1.83 -15.62 -5.92
C THR A 214 -0.38 -15.44 -6.39
N CYS A 215 0.59 -15.78 -5.53
CA CYS A 215 2.02 -15.60 -5.79
C CYS A 215 2.48 -16.32 -7.07
N ARG A 216 3.18 -15.61 -7.97
CA ARG A 216 3.76 -16.13 -9.22
C ARG A 216 5.20 -16.62 -9.08
N LEU A 217 5.76 -16.63 -7.88
CA LEU A 217 7.12 -17.11 -7.59
C LEU A 217 8.23 -16.32 -8.32
N THR A 218 8.09 -15.00 -8.46
CA THR A 218 8.98 -14.14 -9.26
C THR A 218 10.08 -13.42 -8.46
N GLY A 219 10.17 -13.64 -7.13
CA GLY A 219 11.19 -13.02 -6.27
C GLY A 219 11.06 -11.50 -6.09
N GLU A 220 9.90 -10.91 -6.36
CA GLU A 220 9.70 -9.46 -6.45
C GLU A 220 9.29 -8.77 -5.14
N CYS A 221 9.18 -9.50 -4.02
CA CYS A 221 8.53 -8.99 -2.80
C CYS A 221 9.13 -7.66 -2.29
N ASP A 222 10.45 -7.49 -2.33
CA ASP A 222 11.16 -6.30 -1.82
C ASP A 222 11.04 -5.08 -2.75
N LEU A 223 10.57 -5.29 -3.98
CA LEU A 223 10.30 -4.22 -4.96
C LEU A 223 8.80 -3.87 -5.05
N GLY A 224 7.96 -4.50 -4.22
CA GLY A 224 6.52 -4.46 -4.33
C GLY A 224 5.97 -5.52 -5.29
N CYS A 225 4.72 -5.94 -5.09
CA CYS A 225 4.12 -7.06 -5.82
C CYS A 225 3.12 -6.59 -6.87
N ASN A 226 3.52 -6.61 -8.16
CA ASN A 226 2.63 -6.23 -9.26
C ASN A 226 1.46 -7.21 -9.50
N ASN A 227 1.49 -8.39 -8.87
CA ASN A 227 0.37 -9.34 -8.90
C ASN A 227 -0.57 -9.22 -7.70
N GLY A 228 -0.29 -8.32 -6.75
CA GLY A 228 -1.09 -8.14 -5.54
C GLY A 228 -1.15 -9.37 -4.61
N ALA A 229 -0.19 -10.30 -4.71
CA ALA A 229 -0.19 -11.53 -3.91
C ALA A 229 0.17 -11.31 -2.44
N LYS A 230 0.87 -10.22 -2.12
CA LYS A 230 1.21 -9.85 -0.74
C LYS A 230 -0.05 -9.35 -0.02
N ASN A 231 -0.28 -9.81 1.20
CA ASN A 231 -1.31 -9.27 2.10
C ASN A 231 -0.72 -8.03 2.81
N THR A 232 -0.43 -6.99 2.03
CA THR A 232 0.07 -5.71 2.51
C THR A 232 -1.00 -4.93 3.25
N LEU A 233 -0.59 -3.91 3.98
CA LEU A 233 -1.50 -3.16 4.87
C LEU A 233 -2.56 -2.36 4.10
N ASP A 234 -2.26 -1.91 2.89
CA ASP A 234 -3.21 -1.27 1.98
C ASP A 234 -4.32 -2.22 1.52
N HIS A 235 -4.01 -3.51 1.31
CA HIS A 235 -5.00 -4.54 0.98
C HIS A 235 -5.72 -5.14 2.21
N THR A 236 -5.30 -4.82 3.42
CA THR A 236 -5.85 -5.38 4.65
C THR A 236 -6.33 -4.27 5.59
N TYR A 237 -5.54 -3.86 6.57
CA TYR A 237 -5.91 -2.89 7.59
C TYR A 237 -6.38 -1.53 7.05
N LEU A 238 -5.70 -0.98 6.03
CA LEU A 238 -6.09 0.33 5.48
C LEU A 238 -7.35 0.24 4.63
N SER A 239 -7.54 -0.85 3.88
CA SER A 239 -8.81 -1.10 3.19
C SER A 239 -9.97 -1.24 4.19
N ALA A 240 -9.75 -1.96 5.29
CA ALA A 240 -10.74 -2.06 6.36
C ALA A 240 -10.99 -0.71 7.03
N ALA A 241 -9.94 0.06 7.36
CA ALA A 241 -10.07 1.40 7.94
C ALA A 241 -10.86 2.34 7.04
N HIS A 242 -10.57 2.34 5.74
CA HIS A 242 -11.29 3.12 4.74
C HIS A 242 -12.78 2.73 4.67
N ARG A 243 -13.08 1.43 4.67
CA ARG A 243 -14.46 0.91 4.72
C ARG A 243 -15.20 1.38 5.98
N HIS A 244 -14.50 1.58 7.10
CA HIS A 244 -15.04 2.15 8.34
C HIS A 244 -15.00 3.69 8.40
N GLY A 245 -14.70 4.35 7.28
CA GLY A 245 -14.77 5.81 7.14
C GLY A 245 -13.49 6.55 7.52
N ALA A 246 -12.34 5.87 7.67
CA ALA A 246 -11.07 6.57 7.80
C ALA A 246 -10.68 7.29 6.51
N ASP A 247 -10.23 8.53 6.62
CA ASP A 247 -9.70 9.34 5.52
C ASP A 247 -8.19 9.07 5.38
N LEU A 248 -7.78 8.51 4.24
CA LEU A 248 -6.41 8.12 3.93
C LEU A 248 -5.78 9.15 2.99
N ARG A 249 -4.95 10.05 3.52
CA ARG A 249 -4.32 11.15 2.77
C ARG A 249 -2.88 10.82 2.40
N THR A 250 -2.63 10.55 1.13
CA THR A 250 -1.29 10.35 0.57
C THR A 250 -0.66 11.69 0.15
N GLY A 251 0.68 11.76 0.07
CA GLY A 251 1.40 12.99 -0.21
C GLY A 251 1.46 13.97 0.99
N HIS A 252 0.95 13.59 2.16
CA HIS A 252 0.83 14.47 3.32
C HIS A 252 1.90 14.16 4.37
N GLN A 253 2.85 15.06 4.56
CA GLN A 253 3.94 14.90 5.53
C GLN A 253 3.72 15.79 6.77
N ALA A 254 3.53 15.16 7.94
CA ALA A 254 3.51 15.87 9.22
C ALA A 254 4.87 16.49 9.54
N VAL A 255 4.88 17.74 10.01
CA VAL A 255 6.11 18.50 10.31
C VAL A 255 6.11 19.15 11.68
N THR A 256 4.96 19.55 12.21
CA THR A 256 4.85 20.13 13.57
C THR A 256 3.79 19.42 14.39
N VAL A 257 4.03 19.37 15.71
CA VAL A 257 3.10 18.82 16.71
C VAL A 257 3.05 19.79 17.88
N GLU A 258 1.84 20.25 18.22
CA GLU A 258 1.60 21.19 19.31
C GLU A 258 0.41 20.73 20.17
N PRO A 259 0.53 20.70 21.49
CA PRO A 259 -0.64 20.44 22.35
C PRO A 259 -1.61 21.62 22.29
N LEU A 260 -2.91 21.33 22.41
CA LEU A 260 -3.97 22.33 22.46
C LEU A 260 -4.40 22.57 23.92
N ASP A 261 -4.67 23.83 24.28
CA ASP A 261 -5.09 24.22 25.65
C ASP A 261 -6.35 23.47 26.10
N GLY A 262 -7.25 23.11 25.18
CA GLY A 262 -8.47 22.34 25.43
C GLY A 262 -8.27 20.81 25.43
N GLY A 263 -7.03 20.35 25.34
CA GLY A 263 -6.65 18.95 25.20
C GLY A 263 -6.68 18.46 23.74
N GLY A 264 -5.82 17.50 23.40
CA GLY A 264 -5.52 17.04 22.07
C GLY A 264 -4.36 17.80 21.45
N TYR A 265 -4.21 17.70 20.11
CA TYR A 265 -3.04 18.19 19.41
C TYR A 265 -3.41 18.90 18.12
N ARG A 266 -2.64 19.92 17.74
CA ARG A 266 -2.57 20.48 16.40
C ARG A 266 -1.37 19.92 15.69
N VAL A 267 -1.59 19.39 14.50
CA VAL A 267 -0.52 18.87 13.64
C VAL A 267 -0.44 19.72 12.39
N GLY A 268 0.74 20.33 12.19
CA GLY A 268 1.05 21.00 10.93
C GLY A 268 1.66 20.01 9.95
N TYR A 269 1.20 20.06 8.72
CA TYR A 269 1.67 19.21 7.64
C TYR A 269 1.87 19.98 6.34
N VAL A 270 2.61 19.38 5.41
CA VAL A 270 2.79 19.87 4.04
C VAL A 270 2.27 18.84 3.06
N VAL A 271 1.88 19.29 1.88
CA VAL A 271 1.41 18.42 0.79
C VAL A 271 2.47 18.40 -0.32
N HIS A 272 2.96 17.21 -0.64
CA HIS A 272 3.87 16.98 -1.76
C HIS A 272 3.06 16.73 -3.03
N ASP A 273 3.46 17.38 -4.13
CA ASP A 273 2.95 17.04 -5.47
C ASP A 273 3.65 15.76 -5.95
N THR A 274 3.15 14.61 -5.50
CA THR A 274 3.74 13.30 -5.82
C THR A 274 3.54 12.88 -7.28
N ASP A 275 2.64 13.55 -8.03
CA ASP A 275 2.42 13.34 -9.47
C ASP A 275 3.35 14.25 -10.30
N GLY A 276 3.94 15.25 -9.69
CA GLY A 276 4.90 16.19 -10.27
C GLY A 276 6.32 15.62 -10.39
N GLU A 277 6.48 14.36 -10.80
CA GLU A 277 7.80 13.71 -10.93
C GLU A 277 8.82 14.60 -11.66
N GLY A 278 10.01 14.73 -11.07
CA GLY A 278 11.11 15.55 -11.60
C GLY A 278 11.03 17.03 -11.23
N ARG A 279 10.06 17.47 -10.43
CA ARG A 279 10.02 18.85 -9.89
C ARG A 279 10.58 18.88 -8.48
N PRO A 280 11.80 19.40 -8.28
CA PRO A 280 12.37 19.55 -6.95
C PRO A 280 11.54 20.48 -6.08
N ALA A 281 11.26 20.06 -4.84
CA ALA A 281 10.58 20.86 -3.84
C ALA A 281 11.19 20.63 -2.46
N ARG A 282 11.65 21.69 -1.80
CA ARG A 282 12.14 21.57 -0.43
C ARG A 282 10.95 21.56 0.52
N THR A 283 10.83 20.54 1.35
CA THR A 283 9.75 20.39 2.34
C THR A 283 9.54 21.67 3.20
N ALA A 284 10.64 22.37 3.50
CA ALA A 284 10.57 23.61 4.30
C ALA A 284 9.90 24.78 3.58
N ASP A 285 9.85 24.77 2.26
CA ASP A 285 9.34 25.87 1.42
C ASP A 285 7.87 25.63 1.03
N LEU A 286 7.33 24.44 1.28
CA LEU A 286 5.95 24.09 0.99
C LEU A 286 4.96 24.81 1.94
N PRO A 287 3.75 25.18 1.46
CA PRO A 287 2.68 25.70 2.29
C PRO A 287 2.35 24.76 3.45
N ARG A 288 2.12 25.34 4.64
CA ARG A 288 1.73 24.56 5.82
C ARG A 288 0.22 24.57 5.99
N HIS A 289 -0.30 23.39 6.25
CA HIS A 289 -1.68 23.12 6.60
C HIS A 289 -1.75 22.62 8.04
N HIS A 290 -2.90 22.69 8.68
CA HIS A 290 -3.10 22.28 10.06
C HIS A 290 -4.36 21.44 10.20
N ILE A 291 -4.30 20.44 11.08
CA ILE A 291 -5.44 19.63 11.52
C ILE A 291 -5.38 19.48 13.04
N ASP A 292 -6.52 19.67 13.70
CA ASP A 292 -6.68 19.48 15.13
C ASP A 292 -7.23 18.08 15.41
N CYS A 293 -6.70 17.40 16.42
CA CYS A 293 -7.16 16.06 16.79
C CYS A 293 -7.30 15.88 18.30
N GLY A 294 -8.25 15.04 18.69
CA GLY A 294 -8.44 14.65 20.09
C GLY A 294 -7.39 13.67 20.59
N ARG A 295 -6.81 12.85 19.70
CA ARG A 295 -5.75 11.86 19.93
C ARG A 295 -4.79 11.89 18.76
N LEU A 296 -3.50 11.78 19.06
CA LEU A 296 -2.45 11.72 18.04
C LEU A 296 -1.67 10.42 18.17
N VAL A 297 -1.61 9.66 17.07
CA VAL A 297 -0.82 8.42 16.96
C VAL A 297 0.34 8.65 16.00
N LEU A 298 1.58 8.61 16.51
CA LEU A 298 2.79 8.69 15.72
C LEU A 298 3.20 7.29 15.28
N ALA A 299 3.24 7.07 13.97
CA ALA A 299 3.55 5.81 13.32
C ALA A 299 4.36 6.04 12.02
N ALA A 300 5.16 7.12 11.99
CA ALA A 300 5.98 7.54 10.85
C ALA A 300 7.25 6.68 10.65
N GLY A 301 7.33 5.53 11.32
CA GLY A 301 8.49 4.65 11.37
C GLY A 301 9.57 5.15 12.31
N THR A 302 10.53 4.29 12.64
CA THR A 302 11.58 4.57 13.64
C THR A 302 12.23 5.94 13.44
N TYR A 303 12.67 6.25 12.24
CA TYR A 303 13.34 7.52 11.96
C TYR A 303 12.37 8.71 11.90
N GLY A 304 11.23 8.55 11.25
CA GLY A 304 10.24 9.63 11.11
C GLY A 304 9.63 10.04 12.45
N THR A 305 9.24 9.08 13.29
CA THR A 305 8.65 9.34 14.61
C THR A 305 9.66 10.00 15.55
N VAL A 306 10.89 9.46 15.62
CA VAL A 306 11.93 10.04 16.48
C VAL A 306 12.34 11.43 16.00
N HIS A 307 12.49 11.64 14.68
CA HIS A 307 12.74 12.97 14.10
C HIS A 307 11.64 13.96 14.47
N LEU A 308 10.37 13.57 14.32
CA LEU A 308 9.23 14.43 14.64
C LEU A 308 9.18 14.83 16.12
N LEU A 309 9.41 13.88 17.03
CA LEU A 309 9.48 14.16 18.47
C LEU A 309 10.66 15.09 18.82
N LEU A 310 11.86 14.81 18.29
CA LEU A 310 13.05 15.63 18.54
C LEU A 310 12.91 17.05 17.95
N ALA A 311 12.38 17.19 16.75
CA ALA A 311 12.21 18.47 16.07
C ALA A 311 11.15 19.36 16.76
N ASN A 312 10.19 18.73 17.44
CA ASN A 312 9.12 19.43 18.16
C ASN A 312 9.32 19.45 19.68
N ARG A 313 10.51 19.10 20.18
CA ARG A 313 10.78 19.04 21.64
C ARG A 313 10.48 20.34 22.37
N ALA A 314 10.69 21.50 21.73
CA ALA A 314 10.38 22.79 22.33
C ALA A 314 8.85 23.03 22.46
N ARG A 315 8.04 22.39 21.60
CA ARG A 315 6.57 22.45 21.64
C ARG A 315 5.97 21.37 22.53
N LEU A 316 6.74 20.31 22.80
CA LEU A 316 6.38 19.16 23.66
C LEU A 316 7.27 19.16 24.91
N PRO A 317 7.04 20.10 25.84
CA PRO A 317 7.87 20.19 27.06
C PRO A 317 7.69 18.95 27.92
N GLY A 318 8.74 18.48 28.56
CA GLY A 318 8.69 17.30 29.44
C GLY A 318 8.98 15.97 28.77
N LEU A 319 9.26 15.93 27.44
CA LEU A 319 9.80 14.71 26.83
C LEU A 319 11.09 14.28 27.56
N GLY A 320 11.07 13.05 28.10
CA GLY A 320 12.10 12.51 28.96
C GLY A 320 13.48 12.34 28.30
N PRO A 321 14.52 12.04 29.08
CA PRO A 321 15.90 11.85 28.61
C PRO A 321 16.06 10.58 27.76
N ALA A 322 15.13 9.63 27.84
CA ALA A 322 15.15 8.40 27.06
C ALA A 322 14.85 8.62 25.56
N LEU A 323 14.35 9.80 25.17
CA LEU A 323 14.09 10.12 23.76
C LEU A 323 15.39 10.10 22.94
N GLY A 324 15.42 9.29 21.90
CA GLY A 324 16.55 9.01 21.05
C GLY A 324 17.38 7.79 21.47
N THR A 325 17.12 7.17 22.62
CA THR A 325 17.92 6.02 23.09
C THR A 325 17.38 4.67 22.59
N ARG A 326 18.15 3.59 22.83
CA ARG A 326 17.77 2.20 22.50
C ARG A 326 17.71 1.89 21.00
N PHE A 327 18.34 2.69 20.15
CA PHE A 327 18.41 2.35 18.73
C PHE A 327 19.29 1.12 18.51
N CYS A 328 18.82 0.22 17.62
CA CYS A 328 19.61 -0.88 17.04
C CYS A 328 19.04 -1.29 15.66
N GLY A 329 19.80 -2.14 14.96
CA GLY A 329 19.43 -2.65 13.64
C GLY A 329 18.67 -3.97 13.65
N ASN A 330 18.18 -4.42 14.83
CA ASN A 330 17.51 -5.71 15.01
C ASN A 330 18.39 -6.89 14.54
N GLY A 331 19.69 -6.74 14.63
CA GLY A 331 20.67 -7.74 14.28
C GLY A 331 20.84 -8.00 12.78
N ASP A 332 20.32 -7.15 11.93
CA ASP A 332 20.37 -7.34 10.47
C ASP A 332 21.79 -7.50 9.94
N LEU A 333 22.01 -8.59 9.21
CA LEU A 333 23.23 -8.86 8.47
C LEU A 333 22.90 -9.48 7.13
N LEU A 334 23.16 -8.76 6.05
CA LEU A 334 23.01 -9.24 4.69
C LEU A 334 24.36 -9.75 4.16
N THR A 335 24.39 -10.99 3.65
CA THR A 335 25.55 -11.60 3.02
C THR A 335 25.16 -12.29 1.71
N PHE A 336 26.13 -12.79 0.97
CA PHE A 336 25.90 -13.38 -0.34
C PHE A 336 26.60 -14.72 -0.48
N LEU A 337 25.92 -15.68 -1.11
CA LEU A 337 26.51 -16.95 -1.55
C LEU A 337 26.75 -16.90 -3.05
N TYR A 338 27.88 -17.46 -3.50
CA TYR A 338 28.23 -17.55 -4.91
C TYR A 338 28.61 -18.97 -5.30
N GLY A 339 28.45 -19.32 -6.58
CA GLY A 339 28.78 -20.65 -7.09
C GLY A 339 30.28 -20.93 -7.03
N ARG A 340 30.68 -22.06 -6.45
CA ARG A 340 32.04 -22.62 -6.60
C ARG A 340 32.15 -23.29 -7.97
N ARG A 341 33.39 -23.51 -8.49
CA ARG A 341 33.62 -24.15 -9.78
C ARG A 341 32.85 -25.49 -9.89
N GLY A 342 31.90 -25.56 -10.83
CA GLY A 342 31.11 -26.75 -11.12
C GLY A 342 29.78 -26.92 -10.33
N ALA A 343 29.49 -26.03 -9.36
CA ALA A 343 28.21 -26.04 -8.64
C ALA A 343 27.51 -24.67 -8.80
N PRO A 344 26.38 -24.61 -9.49
CA PRO A 344 25.61 -23.36 -9.57
C PRO A 344 24.97 -23.06 -8.21
N VAL A 345 24.90 -21.76 -7.86
CA VAL A 345 24.09 -21.31 -6.72
C VAL A 345 22.61 -21.54 -7.01
N PRO A 346 21.80 -21.95 -6.03
CA PRO A 346 20.36 -22.02 -6.18
C PRO A 346 19.78 -20.71 -6.68
N ARG A 347 18.84 -20.78 -7.62
CA ARG A 347 18.23 -19.60 -8.25
C ARG A 347 17.52 -18.72 -7.22
N PRO A 348 17.93 -17.43 -7.06
CA PRO A 348 17.32 -16.49 -6.11
C PRO A 348 15.98 -15.94 -6.59
N ASP A 349 15.71 -16.01 -7.90
CA ASP A 349 14.56 -15.45 -8.60
C ASP A 349 13.33 -16.36 -8.63
N GLN A 350 13.39 -17.52 -7.96
CA GLN A 350 12.27 -18.43 -7.83
C GLN A 350 11.74 -18.45 -6.39
N GLY A 351 10.43 -18.25 -6.23
CA GLY A 351 9.74 -18.16 -4.95
C GLY A 351 9.52 -16.72 -4.49
N PRO A 352 8.86 -16.51 -3.35
CA PRO A 352 8.96 -15.27 -2.60
C PRO A 352 10.42 -14.99 -2.22
N VAL A 353 10.72 -13.75 -1.81
CA VAL A 353 12.09 -13.36 -1.42
C VAL A 353 12.61 -14.25 -0.27
N ILE A 354 11.80 -14.51 0.74
CA ILE A 354 12.12 -15.45 1.83
C ILE A 354 11.14 -16.62 1.77
N THR A 355 11.65 -17.84 1.99
CA THR A 355 10.85 -19.07 2.00
C THR A 355 11.10 -19.94 3.21
N GLY A 356 12.27 -19.84 3.84
CA GLY A 356 12.68 -20.65 4.97
C GLY A 356 13.40 -19.86 6.05
N VAL A 357 13.37 -20.41 7.26
CA VAL A 357 14.00 -19.85 8.44
C VAL A 357 14.83 -20.93 9.14
N VAL A 358 16.10 -20.63 9.42
CA VAL A 358 16.98 -21.45 10.23
C VAL A 358 17.15 -20.74 11.58
N GLY A 359 16.75 -21.36 12.67
CA GLY A 359 16.85 -20.83 14.01
C GLY A 359 18.17 -21.20 14.69
N VAL A 360 18.81 -20.24 15.36
CA VAL A 360 19.95 -20.46 16.25
C VAL A 360 19.60 -19.87 17.60
N PRO A 361 19.08 -20.68 18.54
CA PRO A 361 18.81 -20.21 19.89
C PRO A 361 20.14 -19.74 20.51
N GLY A 362 20.18 -18.60 21.12
CA GLY A 362 21.35 -18.13 21.85
C GLY A 362 21.72 -19.11 22.95
N GLY A 363 23.01 -19.17 23.35
CA GLY A 363 23.56 -20.19 24.26
C GLY A 363 22.75 -20.37 25.52
N ALA A 364 22.85 -21.56 26.07
CA ALA A 364 22.39 -22.02 27.38
C ALA A 364 20.97 -21.66 27.84
N GLY A 365 19.95 -21.80 27.06
CA GLY A 365 18.54 -21.95 27.50
C GLY A 365 17.93 -20.95 28.52
N ASP A 366 18.74 -20.06 29.08
CA ASP A 366 18.39 -19.09 30.11
C ASP A 366 17.97 -17.70 29.54
N GLY A 367 17.94 -17.57 28.21
CA GLY A 367 17.57 -16.32 27.55
C GLY A 367 18.63 -15.24 27.50
N THR A 368 19.82 -15.47 28.14
CA THR A 368 20.92 -14.49 28.21
C THR A 368 21.76 -14.45 26.94
N GLY A 369 21.69 -15.50 26.10
CA GLY A 369 22.38 -15.57 24.80
C GLY A 369 21.68 -14.73 23.72
N ARG A 370 22.48 -14.04 22.91
CA ARG A 370 22.00 -13.26 21.78
C ARG A 370 21.78 -14.17 20.57
N GLY A 371 20.62 -14.85 20.54
CA GLY A 371 20.22 -15.72 19.44
C GLY A 371 19.93 -14.97 18.13
N HIS A 372 19.86 -15.74 17.04
CA HIS A 372 19.57 -15.22 15.71
C HIS A 372 18.81 -16.23 14.85
N ILE A 373 18.27 -15.74 13.76
CA ILE A 373 17.73 -16.55 12.68
C ILE A 373 18.49 -16.21 11.39
N VAL A 374 18.58 -17.18 10.48
CA VAL A 374 19.07 -16.98 9.12
C VAL A 374 17.98 -17.37 8.13
N GLN A 375 17.73 -16.51 7.17
CA GLN A 375 16.70 -16.65 6.15
C GLN A 375 17.34 -16.65 4.76
N ASP A 376 16.76 -17.44 3.83
CA ASP A 376 17.09 -17.31 2.42
C ASP A 376 16.60 -15.97 1.89
N GLY A 377 17.39 -15.33 1.06
CA GLY A 377 16.97 -14.15 0.33
C GLY A 377 16.57 -14.48 -1.12
N GLY A 378 16.13 -13.47 -1.83
CA GLY A 378 15.81 -13.55 -3.24
C GLY A 378 15.73 -12.17 -3.87
N TYR A 379 15.74 -12.14 -5.19
CA TYR A 379 15.50 -10.94 -5.99
C TYR A 379 15.01 -11.36 -7.38
N PRO A 380 14.24 -10.53 -8.09
CA PRO A 380 13.74 -10.89 -9.40
C PRO A 380 14.84 -11.00 -10.45
N GLY A 381 14.66 -11.90 -11.40
CA GLY A 381 15.66 -12.22 -12.42
C GLY A 381 16.11 -11.04 -13.28
N PHE A 382 15.25 -10.03 -13.44
CA PHE A 382 15.63 -8.82 -14.17
C PHE A 382 16.68 -7.96 -13.45
N LEU A 383 16.88 -8.13 -12.13
CA LEU A 383 17.96 -7.49 -11.39
C LEU A 383 19.32 -8.17 -11.57
N ASN A 384 19.39 -9.35 -12.20
CA ASN A 384 20.67 -10.00 -12.53
C ASN A 384 21.58 -9.10 -13.38
N TRP A 385 21.00 -8.23 -14.21
CA TRP A 385 21.78 -7.24 -14.97
C TRP A 385 22.49 -6.19 -14.09
N LEU A 386 21.93 -5.81 -12.92
CA LEU A 386 22.61 -4.96 -11.93
C LEU A 386 23.90 -5.61 -11.44
N ALA A 387 23.86 -6.91 -11.23
CA ALA A 387 24.96 -7.68 -10.69
C ALA A 387 26.05 -8.00 -11.74
N GLU A 388 25.81 -8.07 -13.07
CA GLU A 388 26.83 -8.22 -14.14
C GLU A 388 27.66 -6.96 -14.40
N GLY A 389 27.13 -5.76 -14.18
CA GLY A 389 27.81 -4.49 -14.43
C GLY A 389 29.00 -4.19 -13.51
N VAL A 390 29.05 -4.85 -12.34
CA VAL A 390 30.16 -4.74 -11.38
C VAL A 390 31.38 -5.57 -11.83
N ARG A 391 31.19 -6.58 -12.66
CA ARG A 391 32.29 -7.47 -13.14
C ARG A 391 33.07 -6.95 -14.36
N LEU A 392 32.54 -6.05 -15.16
CA LEU A 392 33.24 -5.47 -16.29
C LEU A 392 34.19 -4.35 -15.79
N ALA A 393 35.37 -4.27 -16.36
CA ALA A 393 36.50 -3.41 -15.93
C ALA A 393 36.18 -1.91 -15.71
N GLY A 394 34.99 -1.44 -16.13
CA GLY A 394 34.46 -0.11 -15.78
C GLY A 394 33.75 -0.02 -14.45
N GLY A 395 33.36 -1.15 -13.85
CA GLY A 395 32.64 -1.20 -12.57
C GLY A 395 33.55 -0.95 -11.35
N ALA A 396 34.80 -1.40 -11.45
CA ALA A 396 35.80 -1.14 -10.41
C ALA A 396 36.14 0.37 -10.28
N GLY A 397 36.18 1.10 -11.39
CA GLY A 397 36.36 2.54 -11.40
C GLY A 397 35.18 3.29 -10.77
N ARG A 398 33.95 2.87 -11.04
CA ARG A 398 32.75 3.49 -10.47
C ARG A 398 32.57 3.17 -8.97
N LEU A 399 32.91 1.94 -8.55
CA LEU A 399 33.00 1.58 -7.13
C LEU A 399 34.11 2.38 -6.43
N ALA A 400 35.24 2.59 -7.07
CA ALA A 400 36.33 3.44 -6.57
C ALA A 400 35.90 4.91 -6.49
N THR A 401 35.15 5.43 -7.49
CA THR A 401 34.59 6.79 -7.46
C THR A 401 33.57 6.97 -6.38
N LEU A 402 32.66 5.99 -6.20
CA LEU A 402 31.70 5.96 -5.08
C LEU A 402 32.43 5.91 -3.73
N ALA A 403 33.42 5.02 -3.60
CA ALA A 403 34.24 4.89 -2.39
C ALA A 403 35.06 6.17 -2.12
N ALA A 404 35.58 6.82 -3.15
CA ALA A 404 36.32 8.09 -3.05
C ALA A 404 35.36 9.23 -2.68
N GLY A 405 34.17 9.32 -3.29
CA GLY A 405 33.11 10.28 -2.92
C GLY A 405 32.70 10.12 -1.46
N LEU A 406 32.50 8.88 -1.01
CA LEU A 406 32.19 8.52 0.37
C LEU A 406 33.32 8.90 1.34
N ALA A 407 34.57 8.72 0.94
CA ALA A 407 35.75 9.07 1.75
C ALA A 407 35.91 10.61 1.87
N VAL A 408 35.66 11.35 0.80
CA VAL A 408 35.71 12.83 0.78
C VAL A 408 34.56 13.40 1.62
N GLN A 409 33.35 12.89 1.50
CA GLN A 409 32.21 13.31 2.34
C GLN A 409 32.44 13.03 3.83
N ARG A 410 33.11 11.90 4.15
CA ARG A 410 33.53 11.58 5.52
C ARG A 410 34.57 12.58 6.04
N ALA A 411 35.53 12.95 5.23
CA ALA A 411 36.58 13.91 5.59
C ALA A 411 36.02 15.32 5.81
N LEU A 412 34.99 15.69 5.04
CA LEU A 412 34.33 17.00 5.16
C LEU A 412 33.25 17.07 6.22
N GLY A 413 32.92 15.95 6.88
CA GLY A 413 31.91 15.89 7.96
C GLY A 413 30.51 16.28 7.52
N SER A 414 30.23 16.29 6.21
CA SER A 414 28.90 16.61 5.68
C SER A 414 27.99 15.39 5.76
N SER A 415 26.86 15.54 6.45
CA SER A 415 25.76 14.58 6.45
C SER A 415 24.85 14.72 5.21
N ASP A 416 25.27 15.53 4.27
CA ASP A 416 24.53 15.88 3.05
C ASP A 416 25.05 15.03 1.88
N SER A 417 24.69 13.74 1.93
CA SER A 417 24.92 12.89 0.77
C SER A 417 23.64 12.88 -0.06
N ASN A 418 23.70 13.31 -1.32
CA ASN A 418 22.67 13.02 -2.33
C ASN A 418 22.76 11.52 -2.71
N LEU A 419 22.61 10.66 -1.69
CA LEU A 419 22.72 9.21 -1.83
C LEU A 419 21.61 8.67 -2.73
N SER A 420 20.43 9.27 -2.66
CA SER A 420 19.30 8.92 -3.51
C SER A 420 19.60 9.19 -4.97
N GLY A 421 20.19 10.34 -5.29
CA GLY A 421 20.64 10.68 -6.65
C GLY A 421 21.80 9.81 -7.13
N GLU A 422 22.76 9.48 -6.27
CA GLU A 422 23.89 8.59 -6.58
C GLU A 422 23.42 7.15 -6.82
N ILE A 423 22.49 6.63 -6.00
CA ILE A 423 21.87 5.31 -6.20
C ILE A 423 21.00 5.32 -7.46
N ALA A 424 20.22 6.38 -7.72
CA ALA A 424 19.44 6.53 -8.93
C ALA A 424 20.33 6.50 -10.19
N ALA A 425 21.47 7.20 -10.17
CA ALA A 425 22.44 7.19 -11.26
C ALA A 425 23.10 5.82 -11.47
N LEU A 426 23.38 5.09 -10.37
CA LEU A 426 23.89 3.71 -10.41
C LEU A 426 22.87 2.74 -10.99
N LEU A 427 21.62 2.81 -10.53
CA LEU A 427 20.52 1.96 -10.99
C LEU A 427 20.18 2.23 -12.46
N GLY A 428 20.28 3.47 -12.92
CA GLY A 428 20.00 3.86 -14.30
C GLY A 428 21.04 3.40 -15.35
N SER A 429 22.22 2.89 -14.93
CA SER A 429 23.36 2.59 -15.84
C SER A 429 23.68 1.10 -16.05
N GLY A 430 22.81 0.18 -15.68
CA GLY A 430 23.02 -1.22 -15.39
C GLY A 430 23.53 -2.19 -16.45
N LYS A 431 24.34 -3.15 -15.98
CA LYS A 431 24.64 -4.49 -16.55
C LYS A 431 24.95 -5.45 -15.38
N GLY A 432 24.38 -6.61 -15.32
CA GLY A 432 24.07 -7.44 -14.13
C GLY A 432 25.05 -8.55 -13.64
N PHE A 433 24.84 -9.16 -12.43
CA PHE A 433 25.58 -10.32 -11.82
C PHE A 433 24.93 -11.65 -12.13
N PRO A 434 25.64 -12.71 -12.52
CA PRO A 434 25.07 -14.05 -12.51
C PRO A 434 25.13 -14.66 -11.11
N GLY A 435 23.95 -15.05 -10.58
CA GLY A 435 23.80 -16.07 -9.56
C GLY A 435 24.49 -15.87 -8.22
N VAL A 436 24.07 -14.89 -7.43
CA VAL A 436 24.33 -14.87 -5.99
C VAL A 436 23.01 -15.13 -5.24
N LEU A 437 23.08 -15.90 -4.15
CA LEU A 437 21.96 -16.10 -3.24
C LEU A 437 22.17 -15.22 -2.01
N PRO A 438 21.32 -14.24 -1.72
CA PRO A 438 21.40 -13.49 -0.47
C PRO A 438 21.02 -14.38 0.71
N LEU A 439 21.67 -14.18 1.87
CA LEU A 439 21.23 -14.66 3.17
C LEU A 439 21.04 -13.46 4.08
N LEU A 440 19.92 -13.43 4.81
CA LEU A 440 19.61 -12.41 5.80
C LEU A 440 19.66 -13.02 7.19
N GLY A 441 20.57 -12.52 8.05
CA GLY A 441 20.58 -12.76 9.49
C GLY A 441 19.75 -11.69 10.19
N VAL A 442 18.96 -12.10 11.16
CA VAL A 442 18.18 -11.23 12.06
C VAL A 442 18.33 -11.75 13.47
N GLY A 443 18.42 -10.89 14.46
CA GLY A 443 18.59 -11.36 15.83
C GLY A 443 18.74 -10.23 16.85
N ARG A 444 19.36 -10.55 17.99
CA ARG A 444 19.45 -9.64 19.12
C ARG A 444 20.81 -8.93 19.16
N ASP A 445 21.00 -7.85 18.37
CA ASP A 445 22.10 -6.91 18.55
C ASP A 445 21.89 -6.02 19.82
N VAL A 446 22.92 -5.26 20.19
CA VAL A 446 22.87 -4.42 21.38
C VAL A 446 22.15 -3.09 21.07
N PRO A 447 21.06 -2.74 21.79
CA PRO A 447 20.32 -1.51 21.58
C PRO A 447 20.96 -0.32 22.32
N ASP A 448 22.21 0.00 22.01
CA ASP A 448 22.99 1.07 22.64
C ASP A 448 23.09 2.34 21.78
N GLY A 449 22.41 2.36 20.65
CA GLY A 449 22.41 3.50 19.73
C GLY A 449 21.65 4.69 20.29
N VAL A 450 22.10 5.89 19.91
CA VAL A 450 21.50 7.16 20.29
C VAL A 450 21.22 8.00 19.06
N MET A 451 19.97 8.40 18.92
CA MET A 451 19.48 9.32 17.90
C MET A 451 19.44 10.75 18.44
N GLY A 452 19.75 11.71 17.59
CA GLY A 452 19.67 13.13 17.92
C GLY A 452 19.51 13.98 16.66
N LEU A 453 19.41 15.28 16.82
CA LEU A 453 19.40 16.21 15.69
C LEU A 453 20.79 16.85 15.52
N ARG A 454 21.27 16.84 14.28
CA ARG A 454 22.44 17.61 13.86
C ARG A 454 22.05 18.49 12.69
N ASN A 455 22.14 19.81 12.84
CA ASN A 455 21.69 20.77 11.85
C ASN A 455 20.23 20.54 11.36
N GLY A 456 19.34 20.19 12.30
CA GLY A 456 17.92 19.92 12.00
C GLY A 456 17.62 18.56 11.34
N ARG A 457 18.65 17.76 11.05
CA ARG A 457 18.53 16.42 10.46
C ARG A 457 18.78 15.34 11.53
N LEU A 458 18.14 14.19 11.37
CA LEU A 458 18.35 13.04 12.25
C LEU A 458 19.77 12.50 12.09
N ASP A 459 20.47 12.32 13.20
CA ASP A 459 21.78 11.67 13.29
C ASP A 459 21.69 10.47 14.24
N VAL A 460 22.34 9.36 13.87
CA VAL A 460 22.36 8.13 14.67
C VAL A 460 23.80 7.76 15.02
N ARG A 461 24.09 7.79 16.31
CA ARG A 461 25.37 7.35 16.88
C ARG A 461 25.22 5.91 17.35
N TRP A 462 25.52 4.98 16.46
CA TRP A 462 25.51 3.54 16.70
C TRP A 462 26.55 2.87 15.82
N THR A 463 27.14 1.78 16.28
CA THR A 463 28.09 0.96 15.54
C THR A 463 27.95 -0.51 15.91
N THR A 464 28.46 -1.40 15.06
CA THR A 464 28.47 -2.85 15.33
C THR A 464 29.48 -3.27 16.41
N ALA A 465 30.24 -2.34 17.03
CA ALA A 465 31.35 -2.66 17.93
C ALA A 465 30.92 -3.41 19.19
N THR A 466 29.83 -2.97 19.81
CA THR A 466 29.26 -3.59 21.03
C THR A 466 28.56 -4.92 20.72
N SER A 467 28.10 -5.12 19.52
CA SER A 467 27.46 -6.35 19.02
C SER A 467 28.41 -7.26 18.23
N ARG A 468 29.72 -7.06 18.37
CA ARG A 468 30.70 -7.77 17.52
C ARG A 468 30.60 -9.29 17.63
N ALA A 469 30.49 -9.83 18.83
CA ALA A 469 30.36 -11.27 19.05
C ALA A 469 29.12 -11.83 18.34
N TYR A 470 27.98 -11.16 18.49
CA TYR A 470 26.74 -11.50 17.80
C TYR A 470 26.93 -11.58 16.26
N TYR A 471 27.50 -10.55 15.64
CA TYR A 471 27.70 -10.54 14.21
C TYR A 471 28.69 -11.61 13.71
N GLU A 472 29.72 -11.95 14.49
CA GLU A 472 30.62 -13.04 14.15
C GLU A 472 29.94 -14.40 14.24
N ASP A 473 29.02 -14.59 15.21
CA ASP A 473 28.23 -15.83 15.34
C ASP A 473 27.25 -15.99 14.16
N VAL A 474 26.54 -14.92 13.76
CA VAL A 474 25.67 -14.94 12.57
C VAL A 474 26.48 -15.30 11.32
N ARG A 475 27.66 -14.68 11.14
CA ARG A 475 28.55 -14.96 10.00
C ARG A 475 29.07 -16.39 10.02
N ALA A 476 29.37 -16.96 11.20
CA ALA A 476 29.79 -18.35 11.34
C ALA A 476 28.67 -19.32 10.88
N THR A 477 27.44 -19.07 11.34
CA THR A 477 26.25 -19.84 10.91
C THR A 477 26.04 -19.74 9.40
N MET A 478 26.13 -18.54 8.81
CA MET A 478 25.97 -18.36 7.36
C MET A 478 27.05 -19.05 6.54
N ARG A 479 28.31 -19.09 7.03
CA ARG A 479 29.39 -19.87 6.39
C ARG A 479 29.11 -21.37 6.46
N GLN A 480 28.66 -21.88 7.60
CA GLN A 480 28.28 -23.27 7.75
C GLN A 480 27.16 -23.66 6.78
N LEU A 481 26.14 -22.81 6.61
CA LEU A 481 25.07 -23.00 5.64
C LEU A 481 25.60 -22.95 4.19
N ALA A 482 26.50 -22.01 3.89
CA ALA A 482 27.14 -21.90 2.58
C ALA A 482 27.92 -23.17 2.22
N ASP A 483 28.73 -23.69 3.15
CA ASP A 483 29.46 -24.95 2.97
C ASP A 483 28.51 -26.14 2.81
N GLY A 484 27.41 -26.19 3.57
CA GLY A 484 26.33 -27.16 3.40
C GLY A 484 25.65 -27.12 2.03
N MET A 485 25.58 -25.96 1.39
CA MET A 485 25.08 -25.78 0.02
C MET A 485 26.16 -26.03 -1.06
N GLY A 486 27.43 -26.28 -0.69
CA GLY A 486 28.54 -26.34 -1.64
C GLY A 486 28.87 -24.98 -2.28
N ALA A 487 28.40 -23.88 -1.70
CA ALA A 487 28.57 -22.52 -2.19
C ALA A 487 29.77 -21.80 -1.54
N GLY A 488 30.25 -20.74 -2.18
CA GLY A 488 31.19 -19.80 -1.57
C GLY A 488 30.43 -18.73 -0.78
N TYR A 489 31.03 -18.26 0.30
CA TYR A 489 30.50 -17.20 1.15
C TYR A 489 31.19 -15.86 0.85
N LEU A 490 30.42 -14.79 0.80
CA LEU A 490 30.91 -13.42 0.61
C LEU A 490 30.19 -12.48 1.57
N ASP A 491 30.95 -11.79 2.39
CA ASP A 491 30.43 -10.67 3.20
C ASP A 491 29.92 -9.55 2.29
N ASN A 492 28.89 -8.84 2.73
CA ASN A 492 28.51 -7.59 2.10
C ASN A 492 29.72 -6.63 2.14
N PRO A 493 30.10 -5.97 1.02
CA PRO A 493 31.26 -5.09 0.99
C PRO A 493 31.29 -4.02 2.07
N ILE A 494 30.15 -3.51 2.53
CA ILE A 494 30.10 -2.50 3.60
C ILE A 494 30.58 -3.06 4.96
N TRP A 495 30.59 -4.39 5.14
CA TRP A 495 31.13 -5.03 6.32
C TRP A 495 32.64 -4.81 6.50
N TRP A 496 33.37 -4.51 5.44
CA TRP A 496 34.79 -4.14 5.52
C TRP A 496 35.02 -2.90 6.38
N TRP A 497 33.99 -1.99 6.41
CA TRP A 497 33.98 -0.83 7.31
C TRP A 497 33.19 -1.08 8.60
N ARG A 498 32.88 -2.34 8.92
CA ARG A 498 32.08 -2.72 10.09
C ARG A 498 30.70 -2.03 10.12
N ARG A 499 30.11 -1.86 8.94
CA ARG A 499 28.76 -1.32 8.75
C ARG A 499 27.85 -2.42 8.29
N VAL A 500 26.55 -2.23 8.54
CA VAL A 500 25.49 -3.14 8.09
C VAL A 500 24.44 -2.38 7.29
N VAL A 501 23.67 -3.11 6.49
CA VAL A 501 22.38 -2.64 5.95
C VAL A 501 21.32 -3.14 6.90
N THR A 502 20.49 -2.24 7.42
CA THR A 502 19.31 -2.63 8.19
C THR A 502 18.03 -2.21 7.49
N VAL A 503 17.08 -3.14 7.45
CA VAL A 503 15.68 -2.91 7.02
C VAL A 503 14.73 -2.98 8.20
N HIS A 504 15.27 -3.22 9.39
CA HIS A 504 14.54 -3.39 10.64
C HIS A 504 15.02 -2.41 11.75
N PRO A 505 15.15 -1.09 11.48
CA PRO A 505 15.58 -0.15 12.52
C PRO A 505 14.52 -0.07 13.62
N VAL A 506 14.95 -0.17 14.89
CA VAL A 506 14.07 -0.12 16.06
C VAL A 506 14.61 0.80 17.15
N GLY A 507 13.76 1.27 18.05
CA GLY A 507 14.12 2.10 19.19
C GLY A 507 14.09 3.61 18.91
N GLY A 508 14.44 4.40 19.91
CA GLY A 508 14.44 5.86 19.87
C GLY A 508 13.32 6.53 20.67
N ALA A 509 12.20 5.85 20.91
CA ALA A 509 11.12 6.30 21.79
C ALA A 509 10.62 5.14 22.67
N PRO A 510 11.49 4.48 23.45
CA PRO A 510 11.24 3.17 24.03
C PRO A 510 10.07 3.17 25.02
N LEU A 511 9.33 2.04 25.03
CA LEU A 511 8.38 1.67 26.09
C LEU A 511 9.11 1.37 27.39
N GLY A 512 8.47 1.65 28.53
CA GLY A 512 8.95 1.25 29.84
C GLY A 512 7.99 1.66 30.94
N ASP A 513 8.29 1.22 32.17
CA ASP A 513 7.42 1.42 33.35
C ASP A 513 7.61 2.79 34.01
N ARG A 514 8.66 3.55 33.66
CA ARG A 514 9.01 4.80 34.32
C ARG A 514 9.47 5.88 33.30
N PRO A 515 9.08 7.14 33.49
CA PRO A 515 9.41 8.24 32.59
C PRO A 515 10.91 8.60 32.54
N GLU A 516 11.68 8.22 33.57
CA GLU A 516 13.14 8.46 33.60
C GLU A 516 13.90 7.53 32.64
N GLU A 517 13.34 6.34 32.34
CA GLU A 517 13.99 5.28 31.56
C GLU A 517 13.30 5.06 30.20
N ALA A 518 12.12 5.65 29.97
CA ALA A 518 11.30 5.45 28.81
C ALA A 518 10.68 6.74 28.27
N VAL A 519 10.26 6.73 27.02
CA VAL A 519 9.48 7.81 26.41
C VAL A 519 7.99 7.54 26.53
N CYS A 520 7.61 6.27 26.40
CA CYS A 520 6.22 5.83 26.44
C CYS A 520 5.97 4.85 27.58
N ASP A 521 4.76 4.86 28.07
CA ASP A 521 4.27 3.82 28.98
C ASP A 521 4.20 2.45 28.28
N PRO A 522 3.89 1.35 28.98
CA PRO A 522 3.79 0.02 28.39
C PRO A 522 2.71 -0.12 27.29
N TYR A 523 1.83 0.86 27.13
CA TYR A 523 0.77 0.90 26.09
C TYR A 523 1.05 1.92 25.00
N GLY A 524 2.23 2.56 24.98
CA GLY A 524 2.64 3.47 23.92
C GLY A 524 2.22 4.93 24.12
N GLU A 525 1.55 5.30 25.22
CA GLU A 525 1.24 6.69 25.54
C GLU A 525 2.50 7.42 26.01
N VAL A 526 2.77 8.58 25.42
CA VAL A 526 3.97 9.37 25.72
C VAL A 526 3.85 10.01 27.10
N TYR A 527 4.82 9.75 27.98
CA TYR A 527 4.85 10.31 29.35
C TYR A 527 4.78 11.84 29.33
N GLY A 528 3.87 12.40 30.13
CA GLY A 528 3.64 13.84 30.22
C GLY A 528 2.79 14.43 29.07
N HIS A 529 2.40 13.63 28.09
CA HIS A 529 1.62 14.05 26.93
C HIS A 529 0.38 13.19 26.73
N PRO A 530 -0.69 13.37 27.51
CA PRO A 530 -1.90 12.57 27.41
C PRO A 530 -2.47 12.54 26.01
N ARG A 531 -2.88 11.35 25.51
CA ARG A 531 -3.46 11.13 24.19
C ARG A 531 -2.47 11.31 23.03
N LEU A 532 -1.16 11.37 23.27
CA LEU A 532 -0.10 11.23 22.30
C LEU A 532 0.47 9.82 22.41
N TYR A 533 0.47 9.07 21.31
CA TYR A 533 0.91 7.67 21.30
C TYR A 533 2.01 7.46 20.26
N VAL A 534 2.92 6.52 20.52
CA VAL A 534 3.87 5.98 19.54
C VAL A 534 3.50 4.53 19.25
N ALA A 535 3.19 4.24 18.00
CA ALA A 535 2.65 2.95 17.57
C ALA A 535 3.56 2.20 16.57
N ASP A 536 4.80 2.60 16.40
CA ASP A 536 5.74 1.98 15.45
C ASP A 536 6.99 1.42 16.15
N ALA A 537 7.97 1.02 15.35
CA ALA A 537 9.20 0.42 15.86
C ALA A 537 10.06 1.37 16.71
N ALA A 538 9.80 2.68 16.72
CA ALA A 538 10.44 3.61 17.64
C ALA A 538 10.16 3.26 19.11
N ALA A 539 8.99 2.70 19.41
CA ALA A 539 8.55 2.30 20.75
C ALA A 539 9.25 1.05 21.28
N LEU A 540 9.90 0.25 20.44
CA LEU A 540 10.54 -0.99 20.85
C LEU A 540 11.74 -0.69 21.75
N PRO A 541 11.81 -1.29 22.97
CA PRO A 541 12.90 -1.00 23.93
C PRO A 541 14.20 -1.76 23.63
N GLY A 542 14.20 -2.61 22.61
CA GLY A 542 15.32 -3.41 22.16
C GLY A 542 14.98 -4.25 20.94
N PRO A 543 15.89 -5.09 20.45
CA PRO A 543 15.69 -5.91 19.28
C PRO A 543 14.57 -6.94 19.49
N VAL A 544 13.79 -7.16 18.44
CA VAL A 544 12.77 -8.20 18.43
C VAL A 544 13.42 -9.59 18.31
N GLY A 545 14.52 -9.68 17.57
CA GLY A 545 15.26 -10.92 17.36
C GLY A 545 14.74 -11.73 16.15
N VAL A 546 13.56 -11.39 15.66
CA VAL A 546 12.95 -11.84 14.40
C VAL A 546 12.46 -10.63 13.61
N ASN A 547 11.86 -10.83 12.45
CA ASN A 547 11.25 -9.74 11.65
C ASN A 547 10.23 -8.95 12.50
N PRO A 548 10.37 -7.63 12.69
CA PRO A 548 9.65 -6.90 13.72
C PRO A 548 8.19 -6.55 13.39
N SER A 549 7.77 -6.72 12.15
CA SER A 549 6.47 -6.28 11.62
C SER A 549 5.28 -6.75 12.46
N LEU A 550 5.25 -8.04 12.80
CA LEU A 550 4.17 -8.62 13.58
C LEU A 550 4.15 -8.09 15.02
N THR A 551 5.33 -7.89 15.64
CA THR A 551 5.43 -7.33 16.99
C THR A 551 4.98 -5.86 17.04
N ILE A 552 5.34 -5.06 16.03
CA ILE A 552 4.89 -3.67 15.90
C ILE A 552 3.36 -3.61 15.80
N ALA A 553 2.79 -4.43 14.93
CA ALA A 553 1.33 -4.48 14.74
C ALA A 553 0.60 -4.95 16.01
N ALA A 554 1.13 -5.96 16.70
CA ALA A 554 0.56 -6.47 17.96
C ALA A 554 0.62 -5.43 19.09
N LEU A 555 1.70 -4.66 19.20
CA LEU A 555 1.80 -3.55 20.16
C LEU A 555 0.77 -2.45 19.85
N ALA A 556 0.59 -2.10 18.58
CA ALA A 556 -0.43 -1.13 18.17
C ALA A 556 -1.84 -1.63 18.45
N ASP A 557 -2.13 -2.92 18.24
CA ASP A 557 -3.43 -3.52 18.59
C ASP A 557 -3.67 -3.49 20.11
N ARG A 558 -2.65 -3.82 20.92
CA ARG A 558 -2.70 -3.72 22.38
C ARG A 558 -2.92 -2.28 22.86
N MET A 559 -2.24 -1.31 22.27
CA MET A 559 -2.44 0.12 22.51
C MET A 559 -3.89 0.52 22.26
N CYS A 560 -4.44 0.14 21.09
CA CYS A 560 -5.81 0.45 20.72
C CYS A 560 -6.82 -0.22 21.65
N THR A 561 -6.61 -1.46 22.07
CA THR A 561 -7.45 -2.15 23.04
C THR A 561 -7.53 -1.33 24.33
N ARG A 562 -6.40 -0.93 24.91
CA ARG A 562 -6.34 -0.08 26.10
C ARG A 562 -7.03 1.28 25.92
N LEU A 563 -6.79 1.93 24.77
CA LEU A 563 -7.36 3.23 24.42
C LEU A 563 -8.89 3.18 24.34
N LEU A 564 -9.46 2.04 23.92
CA LEU A 564 -10.88 1.85 23.71
C LEU A 564 -11.64 1.27 24.92
N GLU A 565 -10.96 0.71 25.93
CA GLU A 565 -11.56 0.05 27.11
C GLU A 565 -12.56 0.91 27.89
N ASN A 566 -12.43 2.21 27.92
CA ASN A 566 -13.26 3.13 28.70
C ASN A 566 -14.31 3.87 27.85
N ARG A 567 -14.69 3.34 26.68
CA ARG A 567 -15.70 3.98 25.84
C ARG A 567 -17.04 3.25 25.91
N PRO A 568 -18.17 3.97 26.16
CA PRO A 568 -19.47 3.39 25.89
C PRO A 568 -19.58 3.09 24.39
N PRO A 569 -20.21 1.98 23.99
CA PRO A 569 -20.42 1.65 22.58
C PRO A 569 -21.20 2.80 21.94
N ARG A 570 -20.55 3.58 21.09
CA ARG A 570 -21.24 4.53 20.21
C ARG A 570 -22.00 3.73 19.15
N ARG A 571 -23.21 4.17 18.80
CA ARG A 571 -23.91 3.67 17.62
C ARG A 571 -22.93 3.79 16.44
N ALA A 572 -22.74 2.67 15.73
CA ALA A 572 -21.91 2.63 14.54
C ALA A 572 -22.25 3.85 13.67
N HIS A 573 -21.27 4.70 13.46
CA HIS A 573 -21.36 5.74 12.43
C HIS A 573 -21.44 4.96 11.12
N ARG A 574 -22.61 5.03 10.47
CA ARG A 574 -22.75 4.45 9.12
C ARG A 574 -21.74 5.23 8.27
N PRO A 575 -20.72 4.60 7.70
CA PRO A 575 -19.76 5.33 6.89
C PRO A 575 -20.55 6.12 5.85
N ALA A 576 -20.15 7.38 5.62
CA ALA A 576 -20.60 8.06 4.42
C ALA A 576 -20.24 7.14 3.25
N PRO A 577 -21.17 6.84 2.34
CA PRO A 577 -20.84 6.02 1.18
C PRO A 577 -19.61 6.65 0.52
N ALA A 578 -18.63 5.82 0.17
CA ALA A 578 -17.49 6.27 -0.61
C ALA A 578 -18.02 7.11 -1.78
N PRO A 579 -17.39 8.24 -2.14
CA PRO A 579 -17.88 9.06 -3.23
C PRO A 579 -18.05 8.17 -4.45
N ALA A 580 -19.31 8.04 -4.89
CA ALA A 580 -19.68 7.18 -6.01
C ALA A 580 -18.89 7.59 -7.26
N THR A 581 -18.50 6.62 -8.07
CA THR A 581 -17.92 6.93 -9.37
C THR A 581 -19.05 7.17 -10.35
N ALA A 582 -19.27 8.44 -10.72
CA ALA A 582 -20.25 8.83 -11.71
C ALA A 582 -19.66 8.74 -13.12
N LEU A 583 -20.53 8.44 -14.11
CA LEU A 583 -20.19 8.40 -15.53
C LEU A 583 -21.16 9.26 -16.32
N THR A 584 -20.66 10.10 -17.22
CA THR A 584 -21.46 10.87 -18.17
C THR A 584 -20.99 10.66 -19.59
N PHE A 585 -21.94 10.64 -20.55
CA PHE A 585 -21.62 10.67 -21.99
C PHE A 585 -22.74 11.35 -22.77
N ALA A 586 -22.38 11.91 -23.93
CA ALA A 586 -23.34 12.55 -24.82
C ALA A 586 -23.71 11.63 -25.98
N GLU A 587 -24.99 11.57 -26.33
CA GLU A 587 -25.51 10.80 -27.47
C GLU A 587 -26.32 11.71 -28.40
N VAL A 588 -26.05 11.60 -29.69
CA VAL A 588 -26.80 12.32 -30.73
C VAL A 588 -27.39 11.33 -31.70
N MET A 589 -28.72 11.32 -31.79
CA MET A 589 -29.47 10.45 -32.71
C MET A 589 -30.27 11.28 -33.70
N ARG A 590 -30.20 10.95 -34.99
CA ARG A 590 -30.88 11.67 -36.07
C ARG A 590 -31.71 10.73 -36.91
N GLY A 591 -32.87 11.21 -37.36
CA GLY A 591 -33.78 10.49 -38.21
C GLY A 591 -35.02 11.31 -38.55
N ALA A 592 -36.17 10.64 -38.68
CA ALA A 592 -37.43 11.28 -39.04
C ALA A 592 -38.63 10.61 -38.37
N LEU A 593 -39.72 11.35 -38.27
CA LEU A 593 -41.05 10.80 -37.99
C LEU A 593 -41.55 10.01 -39.18
N ALA A 594 -42.49 9.11 -38.95
CA ALA A 594 -43.08 8.26 -40.02
C ALA A 594 -43.71 9.10 -41.17
N GLU A 595 -44.19 10.31 -40.87
CA GLU A 595 -44.76 11.25 -41.84
C GLU A 595 -43.73 12.15 -42.54
N GLY A 596 -42.42 11.93 -42.28
CA GLY A 596 -41.32 12.56 -43.00
C GLY A 596 -40.58 13.70 -42.33
N PRO A 597 -41.09 14.46 -41.32
CA PRO A 597 -40.35 15.52 -40.66
C PRO A 597 -39.11 15.02 -39.90
N ALA A 598 -38.04 15.82 -39.95
CA ALA A 598 -36.78 15.49 -39.24
C ALA A 598 -36.95 15.47 -37.72
N LEU A 599 -36.32 14.47 -37.09
CA LEU A 599 -36.26 14.30 -35.64
C LEU A 599 -34.80 14.14 -35.18
N THR A 600 -34.38 14.95 -34.23
CA THR A 600 -33.03 14.85 -33.65
C THR A 600 -33.09 14.86 -32.11
N LEU A 601 -32.51 13.84 -31.50
CA LEU A 601 -32.31 13.76 -30.05
C LEU A 601 -30.86 14.11 -29.75
N ARG A 602 -30.63 15.01 -28.78
CA ARG A 602 -29.32 15.37 -28.22
C ARG A 602 -29.38 15.17 -26.72
N LEU A 603 -28.84 14.07 -26.25
CA LEU A 603 -28.96 13.65 -24.88
C LEU A 603 -27.59 13.60 -24.19
N THR A 604 -27.56 13.90 -22.92
CA THR A 604 -26.48 13.58 -21.98
C THR A 604 -27.01 12.55 -20.99
N ILE A 605 -26.40 11.40 -20.98
CA ILE A 605 -26.72 10.31 -20.06
C ILE A 605 -25.79 10.43 -18.86
N THR A 606 -26.34 10.34 -17.64
CA THR A 606 -25.62 10.43 -16.38
C THR A 606 -25.92 9.22 -15.50
N VAL A 607 -24.89 8.50 -15.16
CA VAL A 607 -24.88 7.41 -14.16
C VAL A 607 -24.22 7.96 -12.92
N ASP A 608 -24.95 8.14 -11.83
CA ASP A 608 -24.45 8.75 -10.59
C ASP A 608 -23.52 7.82 -9.82
N ASP A 609 -23.70 6.51 -9.94
CA ASP A 609 -22.87 5.47 -9.36
C ASP A 609 -22.78 4.29 -10.33
N VAL A 610 -21.61 4.08 -10.91
CA VAL A 610 -21.38 3.00 -11.90
C VAL A 610 -21.61 1.62 -11.30
N ASP A 611 -21.26 1.42 -10.02
CA ASP A 611 -21.38 0.13 -9.37
C ASP A 611 -22.84 -0.18 -9.05
N ALA A 612 -23.55 0.76 -8.44
CA ALA A 612 -24.99 0.65 -8.20
C ALA A 612 -25.77 0.47 -9.51
N PHE A 613 -25.35 1.13 -10.59
CA PHE A 613 -25.95 1.01 -11.91
C PHE A 613 -25.78 -0.40 -12.51
N ILE A 614 -24.58 -0.99 -12.40
CA ILE A 614 -24.29 -2.34 -12.92
C ILE A 614 -25.05 -3.41 -12.10
N ASP A 615 -25.15 -3.21 -10.77
CA ASP A 615 -25.80 -4.16 -9.86
C ASP A 615 -27.35 -4.06 -9.90
N ALA A 616 -27.89 -2.94 -10.37
CA ALA A 616 -29.33 -2.74 -10.47
C ALA A 616 -29.92 -3.51 -11.67
N PRO A 617 -31.03 -4.27 -11.48
CA PRO A 617 -31.60 -5.08 -12.56
C PRO A 617 -32.20 -4.27 -13.72
N ASP A 618 -32.48 -2.99 -13.50
CA ASP A 618 -33.04 -2.09 -14.49
C ASP A 618 -31.98 -1.17 -15.16
N HIS A 619 -30.73 -1.19 -14.70
CA HIS A 619 -29.60 -0.40 -15.20
C HIS A 619 -30.01 1.02 -15.61
N ARG A 620 -30.62 1.75 -14.66
CA ARG A 620 -31.25 3.04 -14.90
C ARG A 620 -30.28 4.21 -14.72
N ALA A 621 -30.23 5.10 -15.73
CA ALA A 621 -29.47 6.34 -15.72
C ALA A 621 -30.37 7.53 -16.00
N ALA A 622 -29.94 8.73 -15.58
CA ALA A 622 -30.65 9.97 -15.93
C ALA A 622 -30.31 10.39 -17.38
N ALA A 623 -31.31 10.93 -18.08
CA ALA A 623 -31.18 11.46 -19.44
C ALA A 623 -31.66 12.91 -19.52
N HIS A 624 -30.77 13.82 -19.94
CA HIS A 624 -31.06 15.25 -20.07
C HIS A 624 -30.70 15.72 -21.47
N GLY A 625 -31.37 16.77 -21.96
CA GLY A 625 -31.01 17.31 -23.27
C GLY A 625 -32.16 17.96 -24.00
N THR A 626 -32.20 17.78 -25.34
CA THR A 626 -33.22 18.35 -26.21
C THR A 626 -33.68 17.38 -27.28
N VAL A 627 -34.92 17.52 -27.66
CA VAL A 627 -35.54 16.86 -28.84
C VAL A 627 -35.90 17.94 -29.85
N ASP A 628 -35.26 17.93 -31.02
CA ASP A 628 -35.52 18.90 -32.11
C ASP A 628 -36.52 18.25 -33.08
N CYS A 629 -37.76 18.82 -33.22
CA CYS A 629 -38.82 18.38 -34.10
C CYS A 629 -39.77 19.53 -34.43
N GLU A 630 -39.69 20.05 -35.64
CA GLU A 630 -40.48 21.22 -36.09
C GLU A 630 -42.00 21.07 -35.87
N PRO A 631 -42.65 19.93 -36.23
CA PRO A 631 -44.08 19.77 -36.03
C PRO A 631 -44.54 19.76 -34.57
N LEU A 632 -43.61 19.53 -33.63
CA LEU A 632 -43.90 19.48 -32.22
C LEU A 632 -43.57 20.79 -31.49
N GLY A 633 -43.14 21.83 -32.20
CA GLY A 633 -42.79 23.13 -31.65
C GLY A 633 -41.29 23.45 -31.69
N GLY A 634 -40.50 22.76 -32.52
CA GLY A 634 -39.08 22.98 -32.72
C GLY A 634 -38.20 22.30 -31.67
N ARG A 635 -37.41 23.05 -30.95
CA ARG A 635 -36.49 22.51 -29.92
C ARG A 635 -37.18 22.39 -28.58
N LEU A 636 -37.45 21.15 -28.16
CA LEU A 636 -38.09 20.81 -26.88
C LEU A 636 -37.07 20.34 -25.87
N PRO A 637 -36.84 21.03 -24.71
CA PRO A 637 -36.04 20.56 -23.63
C PRO A 637 -36.60 19.30 -22.98
N VAL A 638 -35.74 18.35 -22.62
CA VAL A 638 -36.08 17.22 -21.77
C VAL A 638 -36.09 17.71 -20.31
N ARG A 639 -37.27 17.76 -19.71
CA ARG A 639 -37.45 18.20 -18.32
C ARG A 639 -37.05 17.15 -17.31
N GLU A 640 -37.37 15.90 -17.62
CA GLU A 640 -37.03 14.72 -16.83
C GLU A 640 -36.90 13.54 -17.79
N GLY A 641 -35.84 12.75 -17.65
CA GLY A 641 -35.61 11.64 -18.57
C GLY A 641 -34.81 10.51 -17.93
N TRP A 642 -35.11 9.31 -18.37
CA TRP A 642 -34.43 8.08 -17.98
C TRP A 642 -33.94 7.31 -19.19
N PHE A 643 -32.81 6.63 -18.96
CA PHE A 643 -32.23 5.68 -19.88
C PHE A 643 -31.99 4.36 -19.14
N ASN A 644 -32.51 3.25 -19.66
CA ASN A 644 -32.26 1.91 -19.14
C ASN A 644 -31.42 1.14 -20.17
N LEU A 645 -30.30 0.60 -19.74
CA LEU A 645 -29.35 -0.10 -20.58
C LEU A 645 -29.48 -1.62 -20.39
N PHE A 646 -29.65 -2.36 -21.51
CA PHE A 646 -29.70 -3.84 -21.54
C PHE A 646 -30.67 -4.52 -20.59
N VAL A 647 -31.87 -3.96 -20.41
CA VAL A 647 -32.90 -4.63 -19.61
C VAL A 647 -33.46 -5.87 -20.29
N PRO A 648 -33.92 -6.90 -19.57
CA PRO A 648 -34.52 -8.10 -20.14
C PRO A 648 -35.74 -7.77 -21.03
N SER A 649 -35.81 -8.36 -22.24
CA SER A 649 -36.94 -8.15 -23.14
C SER A 649 -38.12 -9.09 -22.89
N GLY A 650 -37.98 -10.06 -21.99
CA GLY A 650 -38.91 -11.17 -21.79
C GLY A 650 -38.71 -12.35 -22.75
N LEU A 651 -37.83 -12.21 -23.73
CA LEU A 651 -37.43 -13.28 -24.64
C LEU A 651 -36.00 -13.75 -24.33
N PRO A 652 -35.73 -15.07 -24.36
CA PRO A 652 -34.38 -15.57 -24.11
C PRO A 652 -33.35 -14.98 -25.07
N GLY A 653 -32.21 -14.50 -24.55
CA GLY A 653 -31.10 -13.97 -25.34
C GLY A 653 -31.31 -12.55 -25.92
N ARG A 654 -32.44 -11.89 -25.64
CA ARG A 654 -32.72 -10.53 -26.11
C ARG A 654 -32.67 -9.52 -24.98
N ARG A 655 -32.13 -8.34 -25.26
CA ARG A 655 -32.05 -7.18 -24.36
C ARG A 655 -32.72 -5.97 -24.98
N ARG A 656 -33.07 -4.98 -24.16
CA ARG A 656 -33.64 -3.69 -24.60
C ARG A 656 -32.84 -2.54 -24.02
N MET A 657 -32.72 -1.47 -24.78
CA MET A 657 -32.39 -0.15 -24.30
C MET A 657 -33.63 0.72 -24.36
N LEU A 658 -34.00 1.32 -23.25
CA LEU A 658 -35.23 2.11 -23.15
C LEU A 658 -34.87 3.58 -22.86
N TYR A 659 -35.58 4.48 -23.53
CA TYR A 659 -35.53 5.93 -23.27
C TYR A 659 -36.94 6.38 -22.91
N HIS A 660 -37.06 7.12 -21.83
CA HIS A 660 -38.30 7.68 -21.36
C HIS A 660 -38.05 9.15 -21.04
N LEU A 661 -38.57 10.07 -21.90
CA LEU A 661 -38.24 11.48 -21.87
C LEU A 661 -39.49 12.33 -21.76
N HIS A 662 -39.66 13.05 -20.65
CA HIS A 662 -40.69 14.08 -20.52
C HIS A 662 -40.18 15.40 -21.13
N LEU A 663 -40.86 15.83 -22.21
CA LEU A 663 -40.48 17.02 -22.94
C LEU A 663 -41.20 18.27 -22.40
N ASP A 664 -40.67 19.43 -22.78
CA ASP A 664 -41.35 20.68 -22.48
C ASP A 664 -42.74 20.71 -23.14
N GLY A 665 -43.80 20.98 -22.37
CA GLY A 665 -45.18 20.72 -22.74
C GLY A 665 -45.69 19.36 -22.29
N PRO A 666 -46.98 19.02 -22.51
CA PRO A 666 -47.55 17.74 -22.10
C PRO A 666 -47.22 16.61 -23.10
N LEU A 667 -45.94 16.33 -23.30
CA LEU A 667 -45.46 15.31 -24.23
C LEU A 667 -44.45 14.38 -23.55
N THR A 668 -44.59 13.08 -23.83
CA THR A 668 -43.63 12.06 -23.44
C THR A 668 -43.11 11.31 -24.65
N LEU A 669 -41.78 11.26 -24.84
CA LEU A 669 -41.13 10.43 -25.87
C LEU A 669 -40.68 9.12 -25.22
N ILE A 670 -41.12 8.00 -25.76
CA ILE A 670 -40.70 6.65 -25.40
C ILE A 670 -39.88 6.09 -26.57
N GLY A 671 -38.62 5.74 -26.32
CA GLY A 671 -37.70 5.17 -27.30
C GLY A 671 -37.33 3.73 -26.94
N ARG A 672 -37.20 2.85 -27.92
CA ARG A 672 -36.82 1.45 -27.72
C ARG A 672 -35.79 1.03 -28.75
N LYS A 673 -34.68 0.42 -28.30
CA LYS A 673 -33.74 -0.35 -29.15
C LYS A 673 -33.82 -1.81 -28.70
N GLU A 674 -34.06 -2.70 -29.63
CA GLU A 674 -34.01 -4.15 -29.40
C GLU A 674 -32.60 -4.65 -29.74
N VAL A 675 -31.98 -5.41 -28.84
CA VAL A 675 -30.61 -5.93 -28.96
C VAL A 675 -30.69 -7.45 -28.90
N GLY A 676 -30.35 -8.16 -29.96
CA GLY A 676 -30.40 -9.60 -30.03
C GLY A 676 -29.94 -10.14 -31.36
N ASP A 677 -29.49 -11.40 -31.40
CA ASP A 677 -28.96 -12.05 -32.60
C ASP A 677 -30.11 -12.47 -33.54
N ASP A 678 -30.33 -11.69 -34.58
CA ASP A 678 -31.20 -12.01 -35.71
C ASP A 678 -30.35 -12.48 -36.90
N PRO A 679 -30.89 -13.22 -37.89
CA PRO A 679 -30.10 -13.67 -39.04
C PRO A 679 -29.53 -12.51 -39.87
N GLY A 680 -28.24 -12.19 -39.69
CA GLY A 680 -27.50 -11.16 -40.42
C GLY A 680 -26.49 -10.38 -39.56
N PRO A 681 -25.64 -9.51 -40.16
CA PRO A 681 -24.71 -8.66 -39.40
C PRO A 681 -25.45 -7.41 -38.89
N ASP A 682 -26.23 -7.54 -37.83
CA ASP A 682 -27.17 -6.54 -37.32
C ASP A 682 -26.73 -5.82 -36.02
N LEU A 683 -25.66 -6.27 -35.36
CA LEU A 683 -25.13 -5.66 -34.13
C LEU A 683 -25.07 -4.13 -34.15
N TRP A 684 -24.64 -3.56 -35.31
CA TRP A 684 -24.57 -2.12 -35.46
C TRP A 684 -25.99 -1.50 -35.57
N ALA A 685 -26.89 -2.13 -36.28
CA ALA A 685 -28.26 -1.63 -36.45
C ALA A 685 -29.00 -1.66 -35.11
N ASP A 686 -28.92 -2.75 -34.39
CA ASP A 686 -29.63 -2.96 -33.14
C ASP A 686 -29.16 -2.02 -32.01
N THR A 687 -27.87 -1.78 -31.94
CA THR A 687 -27.29 -0.88 -30.89
C THR A 687 -27.45 0.60 -31.26
N THR A 688 -27.67 0.96 -32.51
CA THR A 688 -27.71 2.35 -32.97
C THR A 688 -29.07 2.86 -33.42
N THR A 689 -30.04 1.98 -33.70
CA THR A 689 -31.38 2.37 -34.19
C THR A 689 -32.38 2.41 -33.06
N LEU A 690 -33.03 3.55 -32.87
CA LEU A 690 -34.05 3.79 -31.83
C LEU A 690 -35.40 4.01 -32.52
N ALA A 691 -36.36 3.12 -32.28
CA ALA A 691 -37.77 3.37 -32.57
C ALA A 691 -38.35 4.28 -31.49
N VAL A 692 -39.05 5.34 -31.87
CA VAL A 692 -39.61 6.31 -30.96
C VAL A 692 -41.09 6.45 -31.12
N GLU A 693 -41.81 6.61 -30.02
CA GLU A 693 -43.24 6.92 -29.94
C GLU A 693 -43.36 8.22 -29.12
N ILE A 694 -44.17 9.17 -29.59
CA ILE A 694 -44.43 10.39 -28.87
C ILE A 694 -45.91 10.43 -28.46
N HIS A 695 -46.16 10.54 -27.19
CA HIS A 695 -47.48 10.52 -26.58
C HIS A 695 -47.85 11.88 -25.95
N ARG A 696 -49.16 12.19 -25.92
CA ARG A 696 -49.66 13.32 -25.15
C ARG A 696 -49.82 12.93 -23.69
N GLY A 697 -49.48 13.85 -22.81
CA GLY A 697 -49.52 13.62 -21.38
C GLY A 697 -48.17 13.19 -20.78
N ARG A 698 -48.16 13.09 -19.46
CA ARG A 698 -47.03 12.52 -18.71
C ARG A 698 -47.34 11.03 -18.50
N HIS A 699 -46.44 10.19 -18.93
CA HIS A 699 -46.51 8.73 -18.73
C HIS A 699 -45.31 8.32 -17.86
N GLU A 700 -45.54 7.49 -16.86
CA GLU A 700 -44.46 6.98 -15.99
C GLU A 700 -43.85 5.68 -16.57
N PRO A 701 -42.57 5.39 -16.30
CA PRO A 701 -41.95 4.13 -16.73
C PRO A 701 -42.69 2.92 -16.16
N GLY A 702 -43.07 1.97 -17.05
CA GLY A 702 -43.82 0.76 -16.66
C GLY A 702 -45.35 0.88 -16.80
N GLU A 703 -45.89 2.06 -17.02
CA GLU A 703 -47.28 2.22 -17.45
C GLU A 703 -47.40 1.86 -18.96
N GLU A 704 -48.36 1.02 -19.31
CA GLU A 704 -48.73 0.89 -20.74
C GLU A 704 -49.25 2.24 -21.22
N PRO A 705 -48.61 2.81 -22.27
CA PRO A 705 -49.09 4.06 -22.80
C PRO A 705 -50.53 3.86 -23.29
N GLY A 706 -51.43 4.73 -22.82
CA GLY A 706 -52.86 4.77 -23.22
C GLY A 706 -53.08 4.84 -24.73
N PRO A 707 -54.10 5.55 -25.25
CA PRO A 707 -54.43 5.54 -26.67
C PRO A 707 -53.26 5.83 -27.62
N ALA A 708 -53.41 5.44 -28.90
CA ALA A 708 -52.40 5.51 -29.94
C ALA A 708 -51.42 6.70 -29.84
N PRO A 709 -50.09 6.53 -30.10
CA PRO A 709 -49.12 7.60 -30.03
C PRO A 709 -49.49 8.75 -30.97
N LEU A 710 -49.16 9.99 -30.58
CA LEU A 710 -49.36 11.19 -31.40
C LEU A 710 -48.60 11.06 -32.73
N CYS A 711 -47.37 10.54 -32.68
CA CYS A 711 -46.56 10.23 -33.84
C CYS A 711 -45.50 9.19 -33.46
N THR A 712 -45.02 8.50 -34.49
CA THR A 712 -43.92 7.52 -34.39
C THR A 712 -42.76 7.93 -35.27
N GLY A 713 -41.57 7.40 -35.02
CA GLY A 713 -40.40 7.72 -35.83
C GLY A 713 -39.25 6.76 -35.58
N VAL A 714 -38.17 6.95 -36.34
CA VAL A 714 -36.92 6.21 -36.15
C VAL A 714 -35.75 7.17 -36.21
N VAL A 715 -34.89 7.09 -35.20
CA VAL A 715 -33.63 7.83 -35.17
C VAL A 715 -32.44 6.89 -35.00
N ARG A 716 -31.28 7.31 -35.47
CA ARG A 716 -30.06 6.49 -35.47
C ARG A 716 -28.86 7.28 -34.99
N VAL A 717 -27.95 6.59 -34.30
CA VAL A 717 -26.60 7.10 -34.01
C VAL A 717 -25.74 6.94 -35.25
N GLY A 718 -25.31 8.04 -35.86
CA GLY A 718 -24.38 8.00 -37.00
C GLY A 718 -22.98 7.51 -36.61
N ARG A 719 -22.21 6.93 -37.54
CA ARG A 719 -20.85 6.43 -37.23
C ARG A 719 -19.93 7.51 -36.64
N LEU A 720 -19.99 8.74 -37.15
CA LEU A 720 -19.23 9.87 -36.60
C LEU A 720 -19.74 10.33 -35.24
N ASP A 721 -21.07 10.28 -35.04
CA ASP A 721 -21.66 10.63 -33.74
C ASP A 721 -21.31 9.59 -32.65
N PHE A 722 -21.24 8.30 -33.03
CA PHE A 722 -20.76 7.22 -32.15
C PHE A 722 -19.30 7.42 -31.71
N VAL A 723 -18.41 7.74 -32.66
CA VAL A 723 -17.01 8.06 -32.30
C VAL A 723 -16.95 9.26 -31.35
N ARG A 724 -17.74 10.30 -31.61
CA ARG A 724 -17.86 11.45 -30.72
C ARG A 724 -18.41 11.05 -29.34
N GLN A 725 -19.43 10.21 -29.28
CA GLN A 725 -19.99 9.68 -28.05
C GLN A 725 -18.89 9.05 -27.16
N LEU A 726 -18.05 8.20 -27.73
CA LEU A 726 -16.91 7.60 -27.02
C LEU A 726 -15.93 8.66 -26.46
N THR A 727 -15.68 9.74 -27.21
CA THR A 727 -14.80 10.84 -26.76
C THR A 727 -15.43 11.74 -25.69
N THR A 728 -16.74 11.68 -25.51
CA THR A 728 -17.46 12.44 -24.47
C THR A 728 -17.60 11.68 -23.16
N MET A 729 -17.26 10.39 -23.13
CA MET A 729 -17.31 9.60 -21.90
C MET A 729 -16.36 10.18 -20.84
N ARG A 730 -16.90 10.57 -19.71
CA ARG A 730 -16.16 11.10 -18.57
C ARG A 730 -16.65 10.45 -17.30
N ALA A 731 -15.72 9.89 -16.55
CA ALA A 731 -16.00 9.45 -15.20
C ALA A 731 -15.43 10.46 -14.19
N THR A 732 -16.14 10.65 -13.08
CA THR A 732 -15.75 11.53 -11.97
C THR A 732 -15.98 10.77 -10.66
N GLY A 733 -15.31 11.13 -9.58
CA GLY A 733 -15.42 10.47 -8.28
C GLY A 733 -14.13 9.78 -7.85
N ALA A 734 -14.22 8.79 -6.96
CA ALA A 734 -13.06 8.19 -6.29
C ALA A 734 -12.10 7.41 -7.22
N ALA A 735 -12.61 6.81 -8.32
CA ALA A 735 -11.81 6.00 -9.23
C ALA A 735 -12.28 6.13 -10.70
N PRO A 736 -12.09 7.29 -11.35
CA PRO A 736 -12.68 7.59 -12.67
C PRO A 736 -12.29 6.57 -13.76
N LEU A 737 -11.02 6.19 -13.83
CA LEU A 737 -10.54 5.23 -14.84
C LEU A 737 -11.13 3.83 -14.61
N ASN A 738 -11.21 3.40 -13.36
CA ASN A 738 -11.80 2.11 -13.01
C ASN A 738 -13.29 2.06 -13.33
N GLY A 739 -14.02 3.16 -13.09
CA GLY A 739 -15.43 3.29 -13.49
C GLY A 739 -15.63 3.13 -14.98
N LEU A 740 -14.80 3.77 -15.80
CA LEU A 740 -14.81 3.60 -17.26
C LEU A 740 -14.52 2.16 -17.69
N ILE A 741 -13.53 1.51 -17.07
CA ILE A 741 -13.18 0.11 -17.37
C ILE A 741 -14.32 -0.83 -16.97
N ARG A 742 -14.93 -0.65 -15.79
CA ARG A 742 -16.03 -1.48 -15.30
C ARG A 742 -17.27 -1.33 -16.19
N PHE A 743 -17.66 -0.10 -16.51
CA PHE A 743 -18.76 0.16 -17.43
C PHE A 743 -18.49 -0.44 -18.82
N GLY A 744 -17.27 -0.28 -19.35
CA GLY A 744 -16.87 -0.86 -20.63
C GLY A 744 -16.92 -2.40 -20.64
N ARG A 745 -16.50 -3.04 -19.55
CA ARG A 745 -16.61 -4.52 -19.39
C ARG A 745 -18.05 -4.98 -19.28
N PHE A 746 -18.88 -4.28 -18.53
CA PHE A 746 -20.29 -4.54 -18.42
C PHE A 746 -20.96 -4.44 -19.80
N PHE A 747 -20.75 -3.33 -20.51
CA PHE A 747 -21.30 -3.10 -21.85
C PHE A 747 -20.86 -4.18 -22.86
N ALA A 748 -19.57 -4.53 -22.87
CA ALA A 748 -19.03 -5.58 -23.74
C ALA A 748 -19.54 -6.98 -23.35
N GLY A 749 -19.72 -7.25 -22.05
CA GLY A 749 -20.26 -8.51 -21.54
C GLY A 749 -21.70 -8.75 -21.97
N GLU A 750 -22.58 -7.75 -21.82
CA GLU A 750 -23.98 -7.82 -22.25
C GLU A 750 -24.11 -7.99 -23.77
N LEU A 751 -23.25 -7.34 -24.57
CA LEU A 751 -23.18 -7.57 -26.01
C LEU A 751 -22.68 -8.98 -26.36
N TRP A 752 -21.68 -9.49 -25.62
CA TRP A 752 -21.20 -10.85 -25.82
C TRP A 752 -22.27 -11.89 -25.48
N ASP A 753 -23.05 -11.65 -24.43
CA ASP A 753 -24.17 -12.50 -24.05
C ASP A 753 -25.31 -12.47 -25.07
N ALA A 754 -25.46 -11.36 -25.81
CA ALA A 754 -26.47 -11.23 -26.88
C ALA A 754 -26.03 -11.83 -28.24
N TYR A 755 -24.72 -11.74 -28.59
CA TYR A 755 -24.19 -12.05 -29.94
C TYR A 755 -23.00 -13.05 -29.91
N GLY A 756 -22.57 -13.55 -28.78
CA GLY A 756 -21.40 -14.46 -28.67
C GLY A 756 -21.64 -15.85 -29.27
N PRO A 757 -20.62 -16.49 -29.87
CA PRO A 757 -20.77 -17.83 -30.45
C PRO A 757 -20.96 -18.88 -29.38
N GLY A 758 -22.07 -19.59 -29.35
CA GLY A 758 -22.31 -20.73 -28.45
C GLY A 758 -23.69 -20.84 -27.81
N ARG A 759 -24.73 -20.24 -28.39
CA ARG A 759 -26.13 -20.51 -28.05
C ARG A 759 -26.88 -21.19 -29.16
#